data_31ce2b3ee70364de397ab416e38cee77
#
_entry.id   31ce2b3ee70364de397ab416e38cee77
#
_cell.length_a   1.000
_cell.length_b   1.000
_cell.length_c   1.000
_cell.angle_alpha   90.00
_cell.angle_beta   90.00
_cell.angle_gamma   90.00
#
_symmetry.space_group_name_H-M   'P 1'
#
loop_
_entity.id
_entity.type
_entity.pdbx_description
1 polymer ?
#
loop_
_entity_poly.entity_id
_entity_poly.type
_entity_poly.pdbx_seq_one_letter_code
_entity_poly.pdbx_strand_id
1 'polypeptide(L)'
;MNTNQFTQKTMEALQAAQRIAVEYANNAVEQEHLLAALAQQQDGLIPQLLTTLGADPNAFAQAAMQKVQELPRVTGSGRDPNQIYIGSDLDRALNAAESQAKQMKDEYISVEHVFLGMLQRPGKAAGELFKMFGITTEKFMQQLSAVRGNQRVTSDNPESTYNALKKYGQDLVEMARANKLDPVIGRDTEIRNVIRILSRKRKNNPVLIGEAGVGKTAIAEGLAQRIVRGDVPENLKDRTVFSLDMGALVAGAKYRGEFEERLKSVLNEVKKSEGKIILFIDELHTIVGAGKTDGAMDAGNLLKPMLARGELHCIGATTLDEYREYIEKDPALERRFQPVMVNEPTVEDTISILRGLKERYEVYHGVKIQDAALIAAATLSDRYITDRFLPDKAIDLVDEACAMVKTELDSMPAELDEMNHRITQLQIEEASLKKETDELSKQRLAALEKEMAELRDSFNSKKAQWENEKNAVNKVQSLRADVESTKAEIEKATRTGDYAKAGELQYGKLPQLQRELEAEEKIAEEKKESSLLRDRVTDEEIARIVARWTGIPVAKLVEGEREKLLRLPDVLHQRVIGQDEAVQKVSDAILRSRAGIANPNRPIGSFLFLGPTGVGKTELAKALAQSLFDDEKNMVRIDMTEYMEKFSVSRLIGAPPGYVGYEEGGQLTEAVRRHPYSVVLFDEVEKAHPDVFNILLQVLDDGRITDSQGRTVDFKNTVIILTSNLGSDLILEDLEKRRAEGKNDLSDEAKNAIDQLLKRQFRPEFLNRLDDIVYYKSLTKQEIGSIVDLMLTDLRKRLADKQLNLVVTDAAKNSIIDGGYDPIYGARPLKRYIQSHVETMIAKEIIAGAHAAGDTLTVDADGEGRLVLR
;
A
#
# COMPACT_ATOMS: atom_id res chain seq x y z
N MET A 1 30.46 38.62 -30.63
CA MET A 1 29.44 38.53 -29.59
C MET A 1 30.00 37.82 -28.38
N ASN A 2 29.67 38.27 -27.17
CA ASN A 2 30.09 37.60 -25.94
C ASN A 2 29.11 36.47 -25.62
N THR A 3 29.50 35.23 -25.83
CA THR A 3 28.66 34.04 -25.62
C THR A 3 28.17 33.89 -24.17
N ASN A 4 28.81 34.55 -23.22
CA ASN A 4 28.42 34.51 -21.80
C ASN A 4 27.14 35.33 -21.48
N GLN A 5 26.58 36.06 -22.47
CA GLN A 5 25.36 36.83 -22.30
C GLN A 5 24.12 36.12 -22.83
N PHE A 6 24.25 34.90 -23.36
CA PHE A 6 23.09 34.13 -23.82
C PHE A 6 22.56 33.22 -22.71
N THR A 7 21.25 33.06 -22.66
CA THR A 7 20.62 32.06 -21.76
C THR A 7 20.95 30.63 -22.20
N GLN A 8 20.82 29.67 -21.30
CA GLN A 8 21.08 28.25 -21.59
C GLN A 8 20.23 27.77 -22.77
N LYS A 9 18.95 28.10 -22.79
CA LYS A 9 18.02 27.75 -23.88
C LYS A 9 18.41 28.39 -25.23
N THR A 10 18.91 29.61 -25.21
CA THR A 10 19.42 30.25 -26.41
C THR A 10 20.68 29.55 -26.93
N MET A 11 21.59 29.13 -26.04
CA MET A 11 22.77 28.39 -26.45
C MET A 11 22.45 27.01 -26.98
N GLU A 12 21.49 26.29 -26.34
CA GLU A 12 20.97 25.01 -26.84
C GLU A 12 20.39 25.15 -28.26
N ALA A 13 19.58 26.20 -28.51
CA ALA A 13 18.99 26.47 -29.82
C ALA A 13 20.05 26.77 -30.88
N LEU A 14 21.06 27.57 -30.55
CA LEU A 14 22.18 27.86 -31.47
C LEU A 14 23.01 26.59 -31.80
N GLN A 15 23.27 25.75 -30.81
CA GLN A 15 23.96 24.47 -31.03
C GLN A 15 23.09 23.51 -31.86
N ALA A 16 21.78 23.46 -31.62
CA ALA A 16 20.86 22.66 -32.45
C ALA A 16 20.81 23.16 -33.89
N ALA A 17 20.75 24.48 -34.10
CA ALA A 17 20.81 25.13 -35.44
C ALA A 17 22.13 24.78 -36.16
N GLN A 18 23.26 24.79 -35.44
CA GLN A 18 24.55 24.39 -35.99
C GLN A 18 24.54 22.88 -36.41
N ARG A 19 23.97 22.00 -35.58
CA ARG A 19 23.83 20.59 -35.95
C ARG A 19 22.98 20.40 -37.22
N ILE A 20 21.86 21.10 -37.35
CA ILE A 20 21.04 21.06 -38.55
C ILE A 20 21.83 21.53 -39.76
N ALA A 21 22.61 22.62 -39.65
CA ALA A 21 23.43 23.09 -40.75
C ALA A 21 24.55 22.11 -41.18
N VAL A 22 25.13 21.36 -40.19
CA VAL A 22 26.07 20.26 -40.45
C VAL A 22 25.42 19.16 -41.22
N GLU A 23 24.26 18.70 -40.78
CA GLU A 23 23.49 17.59 -41.33
C GLU A 23 23.07 17.85 -42.78
N TYR A 24 22.58 19.07 -43.04
CA TYR A 24 22.17 19.47 -44.42
C TYR A 24 23.31 19.98 -45.30
N ALA A 25 24.55 19.86 -44.82
CA ALA A 25 25.74 20.26 -45.58
C ALA A 25 25.77 21.73 -45.98
N ASN A 26 25.21 22.61 -45.18
CA ASN A 26 25.25 24.06 -45.36
C ASN A 26 26.60 24.64 -44.78
N ASN A 27 27.11 25.72 -45.37
CA ASN A 27 28.38 26.34 -45.00
C ASN A 27 28.22 27.41 -43.89
N ALA A 28 27.01 27.85 -43.66
CA ALA A 28 26.66 28.86 -42.64
C ALA A 28 25.35 28.44 -41.91
N VAL A 29 25.25 28.86 -40.66
CA VAL A 29 24.01 28.80 -39.90
C VAL A 29 23.21 30.04 -40.27
N GLU A 30 22.06 29.83 -40.89
CA GLU A 30 21.10 30.85 -41.31
C GLU A 30 19.89 30.92 -40.35
N GLN A 31 19.04 31.93 -40.52
CA GLN A 31 17.85 32.11 -39.66
C GLN A 31 16.91 30.91 -39.67
N GLU A 32 16.79 30.22 -40.81
CA GLU A 32 15.93 29.04 -41.00
C GLU A 32 16.33 27.88 -40.08
N HIS A 33 17.63 27.65 -39.91
CA HIS A 33 18.16 26.64 -39.00
C HIS A 33 17.76 26.95 -37.54
N LEU A 34 17.90 28.22 -37.14
CA LEU A 34 17.60 28.65 -35.79
C LEU A 34 16.08 28.68 -35.52
N LEU A 35 15.26 29.08 -36.51
CA LEU A 35 13.81 29.01 -36.40
C LEU A 35 13.31 27.58 -36.24
N ALA A 36 13.87 26.63 -37.02
CA ALA A 36 13.56 25.22 -36.87
C ALA A 36 13.97 24.68 -35.48
N ALA A 37 15.15 25.03 -35.00
CA ALA A 37 15.66 24.64 -33.70
C ALA A 37 14.81 25.20 -32.54
N LEU A 38 14.45 26.49 -32.61
CA LEU A 38 13.61 27.16 -31.60
C LEU A 38 12.19 26.58 -31.54
N ALA A 39 11.60 26.25 -32.68
CA ALA A 39 10.25 25.68 -32.74
C ALA A 39 10.18 24.20 -32.26
N GLN A 40 11.30 23.47 -32.29
CA GLN A 40 11.40 22.07 -31.84
C GLN A 40 11.91 21.96 -30.39
N GLN A 41 12.20 23.05 -29.71
CA GLN A 41 12.71 23.04 -28.34
C GLN A 41 11.66 22.44 -27.37
N GLN A 42 12.03 21.36 -26.68
CA GLN A 42 11.17 20.79 -25.65
C GLN A 42 11.05 21.79 -24.48
N ASP A 43 9.82 22.01 -24.03
CA ASP A 43 9.48 22.98 -22.96
C ASP A 43 10.00 24.40 -23.22
N GLY A 44 10.20 24.78 -24.50
CA GLY A 44 10.67 26.10 -24.89
C GLY A 44 9.57 27.15 -24.91
N LEU A 45 9.93 28.40 -24.65
CA LEU A 45 9.01 29.55 -24.72
C LEU A 45 8.46 29.78 -26.13
N ILE A 46 9.28 29.59 -27.17
CA ILE A 46 8.86 29.86 -28.56
C ILE A 46 7.75 28.91 -29.01
N PRO A 47 7.79 27.58 -28.81
CA PRO A 47 6.65 26.69 -29.09
C PRO A 47 5.36 27.12 -28.42
N GLN A 48 5.41 27.55 -27.16
CA GLN A 48 4.25 28.02 -26.39
C GLN A 48 3.66 29.29 -27.01
N LEU A 49 4.52 30.25 -27.35
CA LEU A 49 4.07 31.51 -28.01
C LEU A 49 3.50 31.27 -29.40
N LEU A 50 4.07 30.36 -30.20
CA LEU A 50 3.52 29.96 -31.50
C LEU A 50 2.12 29.39 -31.34
N THR A 51 1.92 28.48 -30.37
CA THR A 51 0.59 27.92 -30.11
C THR A 51 -0.45 28.99 -29.70
N THR A 52 -0.06 29.92 -28.84
CA THR A 52 -0.97 31.03 -28.45
C THR A 52 -1.25 32.03 -29.59
N LEU A 53 -0.35 32.10 -30.54
CA LEU A 53 -0.55 32.89 -31.79
C LEU A 53 -1.42 32.15 -32.81
N GLY A 54 -1.82 30.92 -32.55
CA GLY A 54 -2.62 30.09 -33.46
C GLY A 54 -1.79 29.36 -34.53
N ALA A 55 -0.48 29.31 -34.37
CA ALA A 55 0.43 28.58 -35.26
C ALA A 55 0.84 27.25 -34.60
N ASP A 56 0.68 26.12 -35.34
CA ASP A 56 1.20 24.83 -34.86
C ASP A 56 2.74 24.84 -34.89
N PRO A 57 3.42 24.62 -33.72
CA PRO A 57 4.88 24.60 -33.67
C PRO A 57 5.52 23.57 -34.57
N ASN A 58 4.89 22.37 -34.72
CA ASN A 58 5.40 21.31 -35.57
C ASN A 58 5.30 21.68 -37.04
N ALA A 59 4.16 22.24 -37.46
CA ALA A 59 3.97 22.72 -38.83
C ALA A 59 4.95 23.85 -39.16
N PHE A 60 5.18 24.77 -38.21
CA PHE A 60 6.17 25.86 -38.36
C PHE A 60 7.60 25.29 -38.48
N ALA A 61 7.99 24.33 -37.63
CA ALA A 61 9.29 23.68 -37.69
C ALA A 61 9.50 22.95 -39.02
N GLN A 62 8.50 22.23 -39.52
CA GLN A 62 8.55 21.54 -40.80
C GLN A 62 8.72 22.51 -41.97
N ALA A 63 7.98 23.62 -41.96
CA ALA A 63 8.12 24.65 -42.97
C ALA A 63 9.52 25.32 -42.92
N ALA A 64 10.06 25.55 -41.73
CA ALA A 64 11.43 26.04 -41.56
C ALA A 64 12.46 25.02 -42.13
N MET A 65 12.27 23.74 -41.84
CA MET A 65 13.15 22.68 -42.36
C MET A 65 13.07 22.54 -43.90
N GLN A 66 11.90 22.76 -44.53
CA GLN A 66 11.79 22.83 -45.98
C GLN A 66 12.63 24.00 -46.52
N LYS A 67 12.62 25.16 -45.86
CA LYS A 67 13.49 26.27 -46.28
C LYS A 67 14.96 25.97 -46.09
N VAL A 68 15.35 25.21 -45.07
CA VAL A 68 16.74 24.71 -44.91
C VAL A 68 17.15 23.82 -46.07
N GLN A 69 16.25 22.99 -46.60
CA GLN A 69 16.54 22.11 -47.74
C GLN A 69 16.75 22.86 -49.06
N GLU A 70 16.17 24.07 -49.17
CA GLU A 70 16.37 24.97 -50.31
C GLU A 70 17.72 25.70 -50.29
N LEU A 71 18.42 25.71 -49.14
CA LEU A 71 19.73 26.37 -49.01
C LEU A 71 20.85 25.63 -49.81
N PRO A 72 21.85 26.37 -50.28
CA PRO A 72 22.99 25.79 -51.03
C PRO A 72 23.75 24.78 -50.18
N ARG A 73 23.95 23.58 -50.75
CA ARG A 73 24.75 22.52 -50.12
C ARG A 73 26.16 22.52 -50.65
N VAL A 74 27.13 22.46 -49.75
CA VAL A 74 28.55 22.41 -50.12
C VAL A 74 29.05 20.98 -49.81
N THR A 75 29.36 20.24 -50.90
CA THR A 75 29.92 18.89 -50.89
C THR A 75 31.31 18.91 -51.49
N GLY A 76 32.35 18.48 -50.74
CA GLY A 76 33.74 18.35 -51.26
C GLY A 76 34.78 18.21 -50.14
N SER A 77 35.99 17.80 -50.52
CA SER A 77 37.10 17.49 -49.60
C SER A 77 37.72 18.68 -48.87
N GLY A 78 37.19 19.88 -49.10
CA GLY A 78 37.67 21.11 -48.45
C GLY A 78 36.73 21.61 -47.36
N ARG A 79 35.67 20.91 -47.01
CA ARG A 79 34.71 21.31 -45.94
C ARG A 79 35.23 20.83 -44.60
N ASP A 80 35.46 21.73 -43.68
CA ASP A 80 35.69 21.37 -42.27
C ASP A 80 34.36 21.49 -41.49
N PRO A 81 33.76 20.36 -41.04
CA PRO A 81 32.53 20.38 -40.28
C PRO A 81 32.60 21.20 -38.97
N ASN A 82 33.80 21.50 -38.49
CA ASN A 82 34.01 22.27 -37.26
C ASN A 82 34.13 23.79 -37.56
N GLN A 83 34.20 24.23 -38.82
CA GLN A 83 34.27 25.63 -39.22
C GLN A 83 33.01 26.05 -39.95
N ILE A 84 31.89 26.16 -39.23
CA ILE A 84 30.63 26.68 -39.75
C ILE A 84 30.51 28.14 -39.33
N TYR A 85 30.27 29.02 -40.29
CA TYR A 85 30.13 30.47 -40.04
C TYR A 85 28.67 30.80 -39.70
N ILE A 86 28.47 31.91 -38.98
CA ILE A 86 27.16 32.51 -38.81
C ILE A 86 26.83 33.30 -40.09
N GLY A 87 25.67 33.06 -40.70
CA GLY A 87 25.21 33.80 -41.87
C GLY A 87 24.96 35.26 -41.56
N SER A 88 25.13 36.10 -42.56
CA SER A 88 25.02 37.58 -42.38
C SER A 88 23.64 38.02 -41.92
N ASP A 89 22.58 37.32 -42.31
CA ASP A 89 21.20 37.60 -41.91
C ASP A 89 20.95 37.22 -40.46
N LEU A 90 21.52 36.09 -40.03
CA LEU A 90 21.45 35.66 -38.64
C LEU A 90 22.29 36.57 -37.72
N ASP A 91 23.49 36.97 -38.14
CA ASP A 91 24.31 37.90 -37.36
C ASP A 91 23.60 39.26 -37.15
N ARG A 92 22.92 39.78 -38.18
CA ARG A 92 22.09 41.01 -38.06
C ARG A 92 20.91 40.83 -37.10
N ALA A 93 20.28 39.67 -37.10
CA ALA A 93 19.19 39.36 -36.18
C ALA A 93 19.68 39.19 -34.73
N LEU A 94 20.84 38.57 -34.50
CA LEU A 94 21.44 38.44 -33.19
C LEU A 94 21.87 39.79 -32.62
N ASN A 95 22.41 40.70 -33.44
CA ASN A 95 22.73 42.09 -33.02
C ASN A 95 21.42 42.89 -32.71
N ALA A 96 20.34 42.65 -33.43
CA ALA A 96 19.04 43.21 -33.11
C ALA A 96 18.47 42.62 -31.79
N ALA A 97 18.68 41.35 -31.52
CA ALA A 97 18.31 40.69 -30.26
C ALA A 97 19.04 41.30 -29.04
N GLU A 98 20.35 41.57 -29.17
CA GLU A 98 21.10 42.28 -28.13
C GLU A 98 20.58 43.69 -27.87
N SER A 99 20.18 44.41 -28.91
CA SER A 99 19.55 45.75 -28.80
C SER A 99 18.20 45.66 -28.09
N GLN A 100 17.42 44.67 -28.39
CA GLN A 100 16.12 44.41 -27.71
C GLN A 100 16.30 44.07 -26.23
N ALA A 101 17.26 43.20 -25.86
CA ALA A 101 17.56 42.90 -24.49
C ALA A 101 17.92 44.14 -23.70
N LYS A 102 18.78 45.01 -24.25
CA LYS A 102 19.13 46.31 -23.66
C LYS A 102 17.92 47.24 -23.50
N GLN A 103 17.05 47.32 -24.50
CA GLN A 103 15.83 48.10 -24.45
C GLN A 103 14.86 47.62 -23.37
N MET A 104 14.72 46.28 -23.20
CA MET A 104 13.93 45.66 -22.16
C MET A 104 14.61 45.66 -20.77
N LYS A 105 15.85 46.19 -20.71
CA LYS A 105 16.72 46.22 -19.48
C LYS A 105 16.98 44.82 -18.92
N ASP A 106 17.20 43.85 -19.78
CA ASP A 106 17.57 42.51 -19.47
C ASP A 106 19.07 42.30 -19.47
N GLU A 107 19.58 41.44 -18.60
CA GLU A 107 21.03 41.16 -18.43
C GLU A 107 21.49 40.06 -19.40
N TYR A 108 20.58 39.17 -19.80
CA TYR A 108 20.87 38.08 -20.72
C TYR A 108 19.99 38.16 -21.98
N ILE A 109 20.51 37.61 -23.08
CA ILE A 109 19.81 37.45 -24.35
C ILE A 109 19.13 36.09 -24.36
N SER A 110 17.81 36.05 -24.22
CA SER A 110 16.96 34.87 -24.21
C SER A 110 16.37 34.56 -25.59
N VAL A 111 15.70 33.41 -25.72
CA VAL A 111 15.11 32.93 -26.98
C VAL A 111 14.10 33.92 -27.57
N GLU A 112 13.33 34.63 -26.74
CA GLU A 112 12.39 35.65 -27.20
C GLU A 112 13.10 36.87 -27.83
N HIS A 113 14.25 37.29 -27.30
CA HIS A 113 15.02 38.38 -27.89
C HIS A 113 15.54 37.96 -29.26
N VAL A 114 16.02 36.70 -29.38
CA VAL A 114 16.50 36.16 -30.65
C VAL A 114 15.37 36.06 -31.67
N PHE A 115 14.19 35.57 -31.27
CA PHE A 115 13.05 35.50 -32.15
C PHE A 115 12.56 36.90 -32.58
N LEU A 116 12.50 37.87 -31.68
CA LEU A 116 12.18 39.26 -31.97
C LEU A 116 13.21 39.87 -32.89
N GLY A 117 14.51 39.59 -32.69
CA GLY A 117 15.58 40.03 -33.58
C GLY A 117 15.39 39.53 -35.03
N MET A 118 14.98 38.27 -35.20
CA MET A 118 14.66 37.70 -36.50
C MET A 118 13.37 38.32 -37.12
N LEU A 119 12.35 38.61 -36.29
CA LEU A 119 11.12 39.31 -36.74
C LEU A 119 11.40 40.75 -37.21
N GLN A 120 12.33 41.47 -36.57
CA GLN A 120 12.73 42.82 -36.95
C GLN A 120 13.68 42.88 -38.16
N ARG A 121 14.55 41.90 -38.29
CA ARG A 121 15.55 41.76 -39.35
C ARG A 121 15.41 40.41 -40.07
N PRO A 122 14.27 40.14 -40.72
CA PRO A 122 14.05 38.87 -41.35
C PRO A 122 14.92 38.74 -42.62
N GLY A 123 15.54 37.61 -42.79
CA GLY A 123 16.02 37.11 -44.08
C GLY A 123 14.84 36.83 -45.00
N LYS A 124 15.11 36.65 -46.32
CA LYS A 124 14.04 36.43 -47.28
C LYS A 124 13.15 35.24 -46.91
N ALA A 125 13.72 34.09 -46.62
CA ALA A 125 12.97 32.84 -46.30
C ALA A 125 12.31 32.93 -44.92
N ALA A 126 12.96 33.45 -43.91
CA ALA A 126 12.37 33.73 -42.60
C ALA A 126 11.17 34.67 -42.66
N GLY A 127 11.26 35.73 -43.49
CA GLY A 127 10.16 36.67 -43.72
C GLY A 127 8.95 36.02 -44.43
N GLU A 128 9.19 35.09 -45.34
CA GLU A 128 8.12 34.30 -45.96
C GLU A 128 7.44 33.37 -44.93
N LEU A 129 8.19 32.72 -44.03
CA LEU A 129 7.68 31.90 -42.94
C LEU A 129 6.79 32.70 -42.00
N PHE A 130 7.27 33.85 -41.53
CA PHE A 130 6.47 34.72 -40.64
C PHE A 130 5.17 35.19 -41.27
N LYS A 131 5.19 35.48 -42.57
CA LYS A 131 3.96 35.85 -43.32
C LYS A 131 3.00 34.67 -43.46
N MET A 132 3.52 33.49 -43.77
CA MET A 132 2.73 32.29 -43.96
C MET A 132 1.95 31.94 -42.66
N PHE A 133 2.55 32.08 -41.50
CA PHE A 133 1.93 31.78 -40.20
C PHE A 133 1.28 33.02 -39.54
N GLY A 134 1.27 34.18 -40.19
CA GLY A 134 0.63 35.40 -39.72
C GLY A 134 1.27 36.00 -38.44
N ILE A 135 2.57 35.76 -38.23
CA ILE A 135 3.34 36.20 -37.08
C ILE A 135 3.87 37.60 -37.35
N THR A 136 3.46 38.58 -36.53
CA THR A 136 3.95 39.97 -36.57
C THR A 136 4.61 40.35 -35.26
N THR A 137 5.48 41.33 -35.29
CA THR A 137 6.16 41.82 -34.08
C THR A 137 5.15 42.29 -33.00
N GLU A 138 4.06 42.97 -33.39
CA GLU A 138 3.04 43.46 -32.48
C GLU A 138 2.32 42.29 -31.77
N LYS A 139 1.86 41.28 -32.55
CA LYS A 139 1.18 40.12 -32.00
C LYS A 139 2.11 39.32 -31.08
N PHE A 140 3.35 39.12 -31.50
CA PHE A 140 4.34 38.39 -30.69
C PHE A 140 4.62 39.14 -29.38
N MET A 141 4.85 40.45 -29.41
CA MET A 141 5.05 41.26 -28.21
C MET A 141 3.85 41.25 -27.28
N GLN A 142 2.64 41.24 -27.81
CA GLN A 142 1.42 41.15 -27.00
C GLN A 142 1.35 39.81 -26.25
N GLN A 143 1.61 38.70 -26.92
CA GLN A 143 1.64 37.36 -26.28
C GLN A 143 2.83 37.20 -25.32
N LEU A 144 4.00 37.71 -25.68
CA LEU A 144 5.17 37.74 -24.83
C LEU A 144 4.89 38.49 -23.51
N SER A 145 4.22 39.64 -23.61
CA SER A 145 3.85 40.43 -22.43
C SER A 145 2.83 39.72 -21.56
N ALA A 146 1.94 38.92 -22.13
CA ALA A 146 0.98 38.10 -21.38
C ALA A 146 1.68 36.94 -20.61
N VAL A 147 2.68 36.31 -21.21
CA VAL A 147 3.42 35.21 -20.64
C VAL A 147 4.49 35.68 -19.64
N ARG A 148 5.27 36.68 -20.02
CA ARG A 148 6.42 37.21 -19.27
C ARG A 148 6.01 38.23 -18.19
N GLY A 149 4.89 38.98 -18.41
CA GLY A 149 4.54 40.11 -17.57
C GLY A 149 5.65 41.17 -17.56
N ASN A 150 5.97 41.72 -16.36
CA ASN A 150 7.03 42.70 -16.16
C ASN A 150 8.36 42.07 -15.63
N GLN A 151 8.55 40.78 -15.80
CA GLN A 151 9.77 40.12 -15.33
C GLN A 151 10.96 40.43 -16.23
N ARG A 152 12.14 40.65 -15.63
CA ARG A 152 13.39 40.86 -16.33
C ARG A 152 14.20 39.59 -16.38
N VAL A 153 14.96 39.39 -17.44
CA VAL A 153 15.89 38.26 -17.60
C VAL A 153 17.19 38.64 -16.87
N THR A 154 17.28 38.20 -15.61
CA THR A 154 18.45 38.47 -14.74
C THR A 154 19.26 37.20 -14.44
N SER A 155 18.81 36.04 -14.92
CA SER A 155 19.50 34.73 -14.79
C SER A 155 19.74 34.13 -16.18
N ASP A 156 20.58 33.12 -16.24
CA ASP A 156 20.89 32.37 -17.46
C ASP A 156 19.81 31.35 -17.82
N ASN A 157 18.81 31.11 -16.92
CA ASN A 157 17.68 30.22 -17.15
C ASN A 157 16.31 30.89 -16.78
N PRO A 158 15.88 31.95 -17.45
CA PRO A 158 14.68 32.72 -17.12
C PRO A 158 13.37 31.96 -17.39
N GLU A 159 13.39 31.00 -18.31
CA GLU A 159 12.21 30.23 -18.72
C GLU A 159 11.68 29.31 -17.61
N SER A 160 12.54 28.96 -16.63
CA SER A 160 12.14 28.22 -15.44
C SER A 160 11.15 29.01 -14.56
N THR A 161 11.09 30.32 -14.71
CA THR A 161 10.28 31.23 -13.89
C THR A 161 8.99 31.68 -14.56
N TYR A 162 8.82 31.43 -15.86
CA TYR A 162 7.61 31.82 -16.61
C TYR A 162 6.48 30.80 -16.38
N ASN A 163 5.24 31.29 -16.16
CA ASN A 163 4.07 30.48 -15.85
C ASN A 163 4.33 29.49 -14.67
N ALA A 164 5.05 29.96 -13.65
CA ALA A 164 5.48 29.12 -12.55
C ALA A 164 4.33 28.37 -11.85
N LEU A 165 3.16 29.01 -11.71
CA LEU A 165 1.98 28.35 -11.14
C LEU A 165 1.58 27.12 -11.96
N LYS A 166 1.38 27.23 -13.25
CA LYS A 166 0.97 26.08 -14.10
C LYS A 166 2.03 24.98 -14.18
N LYS A 167 3.29 25.33 -13.98
CA LYS A 167 4.41 24.40 -14.06
C LYS A 167 4.62 23.63 -12.76
N TYR A 168 4.38 24.26 -11.61
CA TYR A 168 4.70 23.74 -10.29
C TYR A 168 3.46 23.48 -9.41
N GLY A 169 2.29 23.31 -10.03
CA GLY A 169 1.09 22.94 -9.29
C GLY A 169 -0.16 22.88 -10.14
N GLN A 170 -1.31 22.75 -9.48
CA GLN A 170 -2.60 22.51 -10.10
C GLN A 170 -3.67 23.43 -9.53
N ASP A 171 -4.53 23.97 -10.40
CA ASP A 171 -5.71 24.74 -10.02
C ASP A 171 -6.87 23.79 -9.68
N LEU A 172 -7.14 23.61 -8.38
CA LEU A 172 -8.21 22.76 -7.90
C LEU A 172 -9.61 23.27 -8.29
N VAL A 173 -9.79 24.59 -8.47
CA VAL A 173 -11.07 25.16 -8.90
C VAL A 173 -11.31 24.88 -10.39
N GLU A 174 -10.27 24.93 -11.21
CA GLU A 174 -10.37 24.53 -12.63
C GLU A 174 -10.66 23.02 -12.75
N MET A 175 -9.98 22.19 -11.94
CA MET A 175 -10.26 20.76 -11.88
C MET A 175 -11.68 20.45 -11.42
N ALA A 176 -12.19 21.18 -10.41
CA ALA A 176 -13.57 21.05 -9.96
C ALA A 176 -14.57 21.44 -11.05
N ARG A 177 -14.29 22.51 -11.81
CA ARG A 177 -15.10 22.90 -12.98
C ARG A 177 -15.09 21.85 -14.09
N ALA A 178 -13.98 21.18 -14.27
CA ALA A 178 -13.82 20.09 -15.23
C ALA A 178 -14.38 18.74 -14.73
N ASN A 179 -14.94 18.68 -13.52
CA ASN A 179 -15.44 17.46 -12.84
C ASN A 179 -14.37 16.36 -12.66
N LYS A 180 -13.11 16.77 -12.47
CA LYS A 180 -11.96 15.86 -12.31
C LYS A 180 -11.66 15.52 -10.85
N LEU A 181 -12.25 16.24 -9.88
CA LEU A 181 -12.05 16.00 -8.45
C LEU A 181 -13.10 15.01 -7.94
N ASP A 182 -12.69 14.18 -7.00
CA ASP A 182 -13.58 13.25 -6.32
C ASP A 182 -14.58 13.97 -5.42
N PRO A 183 -15.80 13.43 -5.23
CA PRO A 183 -16.79 14.05 -4.33
C PRO A 183 -16.28 13.96 -2.89
N VAL A 184 -16.30 15.09 -2.19
CA VAL A 184 -15.88 15.17 -0.78
C VAL A 184 -17.10 14.99 0.13
N ILE A 185 -17.05 13.97 0.97
CA ILE A 185 -18.14 13.54 1.83
C ILE A 185 -17.66 13.53 3.29
N GLY A 186 -18.51 13.94 4.22
CA GLY A 186 -18.25 13.85 5.67
C GLY A 186 -17.26 14.87 6.23
N ARG A 187 -16.82 15.88 5.45
CA ARG A 187 -15.87 16.93 5.86
C ARG A 187 -16.45 18.34 5.93
N ASP A 188 -17.76 18.45 6.03
CA ASP A 188 -18.48 19.74 6.00
C ASP A 188 -18.06 20.67 7.14
N THR A 189 -17.81 20.13 8.34
CA THR A 189 -17.42 20.90 9.53
C THR A 189 -16.03 21.51 9.36
N GLU A 190 -15.08 20.70 8.87
CA GLU A 190 -13.70 21.13 8.64
C GLU A 190 -13.63 22.16 7.53
N ILE A 191 -14.35 21.96 6.43
CA ILE A 191 -14.42 22.93 5.30
C ILE A 191 -15.03 24.24 5.78
N ARG A 192 -16.11 24.23 6.58
CA ARG A 192 -16.70 25.45 7.15
C ARG A 192 -15.71 26.16 8.08
N ASN A 193 -14.93 25.42 8.88
CA ASN A 193 -13.88 25.98 9.73
C ASN A 193 -12.79 26.64 8.90
N VAL A 194 -12.32 25.98 7.82
CA VAL A 194 -11.35 26.54 6.87
C VAL A 194 -11.89 27.85 6.26
N ILE A 195 -13.13 27.86 5.75
CA ILE A 195 -13.81 29.05 5.21
C ILE A 195 -13.85 30.17 6.25
N ARG A 196 -14.21 29.85 7.49
CA ARG A 196 -14.27 30.83 8.58
C ARG A 196 -12.89 31.42 8.89
N ILE A 197 -11.84 30.61 8.89
CA ILE A 197 -10.47 31.05 9.15
C ILE A 197 -9.97 31.92 8.02
N LEU A 198 -10.14 31.52 6.76
CA LEU A 198 -9.77 32.32 5.59
C LEU A 198 -10.45 33.69 5.53
N SER A 199 -11.64 33.83 6.13
CA SER A 199 -12.38 35.09 6.20
C SER A 199 -11.95 36.00 7.37
N ARG A 200 -10.98 35.58 8.21
CA ARG A 200 -10.50 36.38 9.35
C ARG A 200 -9.52 37.46 8.90
N LYS A 201 -9.43 38.55 9.67
CA LYS A 201 -8.47 39.64 9.45
C LYS A 201 -7.02 39.28 9.84
N ARG A 202 -6.85 38.38 10.82
CA ARG A 202 -5.56 37.90 11.33
C ARG A 202 -5.66 36.41 11.61
N LYS A 203 -4.53 35.71 11.60
CA LYS A 203 -4.49 34.23 11.68
C LYS A 203 -5.44 33.58 10.68
N ASN A 204 -5.38 34.06 9.42
CA ASN A 204 -6.29 33.70 8.34
C ASN A 204 -5.73 32.58 7.44
N ASN A 205 -4.67 31.92 7.89
CA ASN A 205 -4.12 30.76 7.19
C ASN A 205 -4.45 29.50 8.02
N PRO A 206 -5.38 28.64 7.59
CA PRO A 206 -5.63 27.38 8.25
C PRO A 206 -4.50 26.40 8.02
N VAL A 207 -4.20 25.58 9.03
CA VAL A 207 -3.36 24.40 8.86
C VAL A 207 -4.15 23.17 9.29
N LEU A 208 -4.31 22.22 8.37
CA LEU A 208 -4.99 20.97 8.58
C LEU A 208 -4.01 20.00 9.26
N ILE A 209 -4.38 19.55 10.47
CA ILE A 209 -3.53 18.70 11.30
C ILE A 209 -4.24 17.38 11.50
N GLY A 210 -3.59 16.27 11.13
CA GLY A 210 -4.14 14.94 11.30
C GLY A 210 -3.17 13.90 10.77
N GLU A 211 -3.44 12.65 11.07
CA GLU A 211 -2.62 11.52 10.62
C GLU A 211 -2.59 11.37 9.09
N ALA A 212 -1.66 10.59 8.58
CA ALA A 212 -1.60 10.29 7.14
C ALA A 212 -2.86 9.51 6.71
N GLY A 213 -3.43 9.83 5.54
CA GLY A 213 -4.58 9.10 5.01
C GLY A 213 -5.96 9.51 5.57
N VAL A 214 -6.05 10.46 6.54
CA VAL A 214 -7.35 10.89 7.07
C VAL A 214 -8.14 11.84 6.13
N GLY A 215 -7.60 12.21 4.98
CA GLY A 215 -8.29 13.04 3.98
C GLY A 215 -8.07 14.55 4.14
N LYS A 216 -6.88 14.99 4.56
CA LYS A 216 -6.53 16.43 4.64
C LYS A 216 -6.63 17.13 3.29
N THR A 217 -6.11 16.52 2.24
CA THR A 217 -6.13 17.05 0.86
C THR A 217 -7.55 17.20 0.34
N ALA A 218 -8.44 16.24 0.65
CA ALA A 218 -9.85 16.27 0.28
C ALA A 218 -10.59 17.53 0.81
N ILE A 219 -10.18 18.09 1.94
CA ILE A 219 -10.76 19.33 2.48
C ILE A 219 -10.49 20.54 1.56
N ALA A 220 -9.28 20.61 0.99
CA ALA A 220 -8.93 21.67 0.03
C ALA A 220 -9.68 21.48 -1.30
N GLU A 221 -9.84 20.25 -1.75
CA GLU A 221 -10.65 19.90 -2.92
C GLU A 221 -12.15 20.22 -2.70
N GLY A 222 -12.68 19.90 -1.52
CA GLY A 222 -14.05 20.23 -1.13
C GLY A 222 -14.31 21.74 -1.06
N LEU A 223 -13.33 22.52 -0.61
CA LEU A 223 -13.38 23.97 -0.68
C LEU A 223 -13.47 24.46 -2.14
N ALA A 224 -12.63 23.90 -3.02
CA ALA A 224 -12.66 24.23 -4.45
C ALA A 224 -14.03 23.90 -5.10
N GLN A 225 -14.61 22.75 -4.77
CA GLN A 225 -15.95 22.36 -5.23
C GLN A 225 -17.04 23.34 -4.72
N ARG A 226 -16.97 23.80 -3.47
CA ARG A 226 -17.90 24.78 -2.91
C ARG A 226 -17.75 26.14 -3.55
N ILE A 227 -16.52 26.56 -3.90
CA ILE A 227 -16.28 27.80 -4.65
C ILE A 227 -16.99 27.73 -6.03
N VAL A 228 -16.86 26.61 -6.74
CA VAL A 228 -17.50 26.41 -8.05
C VAL A 228 -19.03 26.43 -7.95
N ARG A 229 -19.60 25.86 -6.88
CA ARG A 229 -21.05 25.85 -6.62
C ARG A 229 -21.55 27.20 -6.11
N GLY A 230 -20.67 28.13 -5.72
CA GLY A 230 -21.03 29.39 -5.09
C GLY A 230 -21.46 29.27 -3.63
N ASP A 231 -21.24 28.12 -2.99
CA ASP A 231 -21.57 27.84 -1.57
C ASP A 231 -20.47 28.33 -0.63
N VAL A 232 -20.03 29.56 -0.82
CA VAL A 232 -19.00 30.23 -0.02
C VAL A 232 -19.37 31.71 0.15
N PRO A 233 -18.84 32.38 1.21
CA PRO A 233 -19.01 33.83 1.37
C PRO A 233 -18.49 34.62 0.15
N GLU A 234 -19.07 35.83 -0.05
CA GLU A 234 -18.78 36.68 -1.21
C GLU A 234 -17.29 36.94 -1.45
N ASN A 235 -16.50 37.06 -0.37
CA ASN A 235 -15.07 37.30 -0.43
C ASN A 235 -14.24 36.07 -0.92
N LEU A 236 -14.86 34.92 -1.08
CA LEU A 236 -14.21 33.69 -1.57
C LEU A 236 -14.73 33.24 -2.94
N LYS A 237 -15.83 33.79 -3.48
CA LYS A 237 -16.45 33.32 -4.74
C LYS A 237 -15.53 33.42 -5.96
N ASP A 238 -14.70 34.44 -6.01
CA ASP A 238 -13.79 34.68 -7.13
C ASP A 238 -12.35 34.24 -6.86
N ARG A 239 -12.15 33.43 -5.80
CA ARG A 239 -10.84 32.94 -5.47
C ARG A 239 -10.57 31.57 -6.09
N THR A 240 -9.30 31.33 -6.35
CA THR A 240 -8.77 30.05 -6.84
C THR A 240 -7.98 29.37 -5.74
N VAL A 241 -8.19 28.06 -5.56
CA VAL A 241 -7.35 27.22 -4.68
C VAL A 241 -6.33 26.54 -5.57
N PHE A 242 -5.05 26.82 -5.31
CA PHE A 242 -3.96 26.32 -6.10
C PHE A 242 -3.09 25.37 -5.26
N SER A 243 -3.04 24.09 -5.65
CA SER A 243 -2.22 23.07 -4.98
C SER A 243 -0.78 23.13 -5.49
N LEU A 244 0.17 23.36 -4.59
CA LEU A 244 1.60 23.41 -4.90
C LEU A 244 2.20 22.00 -4.92
N ASP A 245 2.88 21.66 -6.01
CA ASP A 245 3.61 20.41 -6.15
C ASP A 245 5.08 20.60 -5.73
N MET A 246 5.38 20.14 -4.52
CA MET A 246 6.74 20.21 -3.98
C MET A 246 7.72 19.33 -4.73
N GLY A 247 7.25 18.17 -5.23
CA GLY A 247 8.06 17.26 -6.02
C GLY A 247 8.52 17.89 -7.33
N ALA A 248 7.61 18.57 -8.04
CA ALA A 248 7.91 19.29 -9.28
C ALA A 248 8.87 20.48 -9.05
N LEU A 249 8.79 21.16 -7.90
CA LEU A 249 9.71 22.24 -7.54
C LEU A 249 11.16 21.76 -7.34
N VAL A 250 11.33 20.57 -6.75
CA VAL A 250 12.65 19.97 -6.44
C VAL A 250 13.21 19.20 -7.63
N ALA A 251 12.35 18.58 -8.44
CA ALA A 251 12.76 17.72 -9.55
C ALA A 251 13.66 18.49 -10.55
N GLY A 252 14.85 17.93 -10.83
CA GLY A 252 15.82 18.51 -11.77
C GLY A 252 16.56 19.76 -11.27
N ALA A 253 16.34 20.23 -10.04
CA ALA A 253 17.14 21.29 -9.46
C ALA A 253 18.50 20.72 -9.03
N LYS A 254 19.57 21.11 -9.74
CA LYS A 254 20.95 20.68 -9.45
C LYS A 254 21.56 21.43 -8.27
N TYR A 255 21.11 22.65 -8.03
CA TYR A 255 21.63 23.55 -7.00
C TYR A 255 20.51 24.14 -6.16
N ARG A 256 20.80 24.42 -4.90
CA ARG A 256 19.88 25.06 -3.94
C ARG A 256 19.23 26.35 -4.47
N GLY A 257 20.00 27.17 -5.18
CA GLY A 257 19.50 28.43 -5.76
C GLY A 257 18.37 28.27 -6.76
N GLU A 258 18.35 27.17 -7.52
CA GLU A 258 17.32 26.92 -8.54
C GLU A 258 15.95 26.65 -7.90
N PHE A 259 15.88 25.87 -6.82
CA PHE A 259 14.65 25.66 -6.07
C PHE A 259 14.11 26.95 -5.45
N GLU A 260 15.01 27.74 -4.83
CA GLU A 260 14.62 29.04 -4.24
C GLU A 260 14.09 30.01 -5.31
N GLU A 261 14.66 30.05 -6.50
CA GLU A 261 14.18 30.86 -7.63
C GLU A 261 12.81 30.39 -8.13
N ARG A 262 12.59 29.09 -8.27
CA ARG A 262 11.31 28.52 -8.68
C ARG A 262 10.21 28.85 -7.66
N LEU A 263 10.47 28.65 -6.37
CA LEU A 263 9.53 28.96 -5.30
C LEU A 263 9.27 30.48 -5.24
N LYS A 264 10.30 31.34 -5.36
CA LYS A 264 10.12 32.79 -5.46
C LYS A 264 9.23 33.21 -6.64
N SER A 265 9.37 32.54 -7.78
CA SER A 265 8.56 32.80 -8.97
C SER A 265 7.08 32.48 -8.71
N VAL A 266 6.78 31.30 -8.13
CA VAL A 266 5.43 30.92 -7.71
C VAL A 266 4.84 31.96 -6.74
N LEU A 267 5.60 32.28 -5.68
CA LEU A 267 5.15 33.25 -4.67
C LEU A 267 4.94 34.64 -5.23
N ASN A 268 5.74 35.08 -6.20
CA ASN A 268 5.56 36.35 -6.89
C ASN A 268 4.30 36.38 -7.76
N GLU A 269 3.94 35.28 -8.43
CA GLU A 269 2.68 35.15 -9.16
C GLU A 269 1.48 35.19 -8.21
N VAL A 270 1.55 34.48 -7.09
CA VAL A 270 0.51 34.51 -6.04
C VAL A 270 0.34 35.93 -5.50
N LYS A 271 1.45 36.64 -5.22
CA LYS A 271 1.42 38.02 -4.74
C LYS A 271 0.76 38.96 -5.75
N LYS A 272 1.08 38.82 -7.06
CA LYS A 272 0.49 39.63 -8.14
C LYS A 272 -1.01 39.40 -8.30
N SER A 273 -1.54 38.26 -7.86
CA SER A 273 -2.97 37.98 -7.89
C SER A 273 -3.81 38.83 -6.91
N GLU A 274 -3.16 39.65 -6.05
CA GLU A 274 -3.81 40.48 -5.04
C GLU A 274 -4.77 39.70 -4.13
N GLY A 275 -4.39 38.49 -3.75
CA GLY A 275 -5.14 37.62 -2.87
C GLY A 275 -6.24 36.78 -3.52
N LYS A 276 -6.34 36.77 -4.86
CA LYS A 276 -7.27 35.89 -5.59
C LYS A 276 -6.89 34.42 -5.51
N ILE A 277 -5.60 34.12 -5.30
CA ILE A 277 -5.08 32.76 -5.19
C ILE A 277 -4.89 32.41 -3.73
N ILE A 278 -5.46 31.29 -3.32
CA ILE A 278 -5.20 30.61 -2.05
C ILE A 278 -4.27 29.44 -2.35
N LEU A 279 -3.08 29.45 -1.78
CA LEU A 279 -2.09 28.41 -1.99
C LEU A 279 -2.36 27.24 -1.05
N PHE A 280 -2.60 26.05 -1.57
CA PHE A 280 -2.63 24.82 -0.78
C PHE A 280 -1.24 24.19 -0.80
N ILE A 281 -0.68 23.91 0.38
CA ILE A 281 0.63 23.29 0.56
C ILE A 281 0.43 22.02 1.38
N ASP A 282 0.49 20.90 0.70
CA ASP A 282 0.55 19.61 1.39
C ASP A 282 1.94 19.41 1.98
N GLU A 283 2.04 18.67 3.06
CA GLU A 283 3.29 18.48 3.82
C GLU A 283 4.02 19.82 4.11
N LEU A 284 3.30 20.78 4.69
CA LEU A 284 3.81 22.13 4.97
C LEU A 284 5.17 22.12 5.71
N HIS A 285 5.43 21.09 6.53
CA HIS A 285 6.67 20.91 7.26
C HIS A 285 7.89 20.80 6.34
N THR A 286 7.75 20.28 5.12
CA THR A 286 8.84 20.17 4.14
C THR A 286 9.42 21.50 3.73
N ILE A 287 8.58 22.54 3.67
CA ILE A 287 9.00 23.91 3.34
C ILE A 287 9.61 24.62 4.55
N VAL A 288 9.05 24.36 5.75
CA VAL A 288 9.40 25.08 6.97
C VAL A 288 10.58 24.43 7.72
N GLY A 289 10.71 23.11 7.65
CA GLY A 289 11.69 22.31 8.39
C GLY A 289 13.02 22.09 7.70
N ALA A 290 13.12 22.40 6.45
CA ALA A 290 14.30 22.11 5.61
C ALA A 290 15.60 22.85 6.00
N GLY A 291 15.61 23.66 7.08
CA GLY A 291 16.76 24.49 7.49
C GLY A 291 17.64 23.99 8.64
N LYS A 292 17.34 22.83 9.24
CA LYS A 292 18.03 22.36 10.47
C LYS A 292 19.22 21.44 10.26
N THR A 293 19.43 20.89 9.08
CA THR A 293 20.61 20.12 8.73
C THR A 293 21.54 20.98 7.86
N ASP A 294 22.85 20.92 8.10
CA ASP A 294 23.87 21.62 7.32
C ASP A 294 23.70 21.30 5.81
N GLY A 295 23.18 22.29 5.07
CA GLY A 295 22.90 22.16 3.64
C GLY A 295 21.42 22.03 3.23
N ALA A 296 20.48 21.96 4.17
CA ALA A 296 19.05 21.87 3.86
C ALA A 296 18.40 23.23 3.50
N MET A 297 17.35 23.19 2.69
CA MET A 297 16.67 24.35 2.10
C MET A 297 15.78 25.06 3.13
N ASP A 298 16.03 26.32 3.43
CA ASP A 298 15.16 27.13 4.31
C ASP A 298 14.19 28.00 3.49
N ALA A 299 13.20 27.34 2.87
CA ALA A 299 12.11 28.00 2.15
C ALA A 299 11.15 28.76 3.10
N GLY A 300 11.19 28.43 4.39
CA GLY A 300 10.38 29.12 5.42
C GLY A 300 10.69 30.63 5.48
N ASN A 301 11.94 31.02 5.27
CA ASN A 301 12.35 32.41 5.26
C ASN A 301 11.75 33.23 4.09
N LEU A 302 11.32 32.57 3.03
CA LEU A 302 10.63 33.21 1.91
C LEU A 302 9.14 33.41 2.21
N LEU A 303 8.49 32.44 2.89
CA LEU A 303 7.08 32.46 3.24
C LEU A 303 6.76 33.42 4.40
N LYS A 304 7.62 33.42 5.45
CA LYS A 304 7.39 34.22 6.67
C LYS A 304 7.10 35.69 6.44
N PRO A 305 7.85 36.45 5.60
CA PRO A 305 7.58 37.85 5.34
C PRO A 305 6.25 38.07 4.60
N MET A 306 5.86 37.20 3.69
CA MET A 306 4.62 37.32 2.91
C MET A 306 3.39 37.01 3.75
N LEU A 307 3.47 35.96 4.59
CA LEU A 307 2.44 35.64 5.58
C LEU A 307 2.31 36.79 6.64
N ALA A 308 3.43 37.40 7.02
CA ALA A 308 3.44 38.51 7.97
C ALA A 308 2.73 39.74 7.44
N ARG A 309 2.89 40.04 6.15
CA ARG A 309 2.27 41.19 5.47
C ARG A 309 0.86 40.92 4.96
N GLY A 310 0.37 39.67 5.03
CA GLY A 310 -0.92 39.27 4.48
C GLY A 310 -0.95 39.26 2.93
N GLU A 311 0.23 39.19 2.31
CA GLU A 311 0.39 39.09 0.86
C GLU A 311 0.15 37.67 0.32
N LEU A 312 0.16 36.69 1.21
CA LEU A 312 -0.05 35.26 0.94
C LEU A 312 -1.22 34.72 1.77
N HIS A 313 -2.19 34.11 1.11
CA HIS A 313 -3.21 33.25 1.74
C HIS A 313 -2.85 31.79 1.49
N CYS A 314 -2.75 31.00 2.56
CA CYS A 314 -2.27 29.63 2.49
C CYS A 314 -3.14 28.70 3.33
N ILE A 315 -3.40 27.51 2.82
CA ILE A 315 -3.90 26.36 3.55
C ILE A 315 -2.75 25.37 3.63
N GLY A 316 -2.27 25.05 4.82
CA GLY A 316 -1.26 24.03 5.02
C GLY A 316 -1.89 22.70 5.43
N ALA A 317 -1.23 21.58 5.15
CA ALA A 317 -1.56 20.28 5.69
C ALA A 317 -0.29 19.62 6.27
N THR A 318 -0.41 18.95 7.41
CA THR A 318 0.73 18.30 8.10
C THR A 318 0.21 17.31 9.15
N THR A 319 1.07 16.50 9.73
CA THR A 319 0.75 15.67 10.90
C THR A 319 0.86 16.47 12.21
N LEU A 320 0.38 15.88 13.32
CA LEU A 320 0.43 16.55 14.63
C LEU A 320 1.87 16.71 15.12
N ASP A 321 2.70 15.71 14.93
CA ASP A 321 4.09 15.73 15.39
C ASP A 321 4.94 16.72 14.59
N GLU A 322 4.77 16.76 13.27
CA GLU A 322 5.42 17.72 12.40
C GLU A 322 4.95 19.16 12.69
N TYR A 323 3.67 19.35 12.96
CA TYR A 323 3.15 20.65 13.38
C TYR A 323 3.84 21.14 14.65
N ARG A 324 3.96 20.30 15.68
CA ARG A 324 4.64 20.62 16.94
C ARG A 324 6.12 20.90 16.73
N GLU A 325 6.77 20.14 15.88
CA GLU A 325 8.20 20.25 15.66
C GLU A 325 8.60 21.47 14.85
N TYR A 326 7.86 21.77 13.76
CA TYR A 326 8.27 22.75 12.76
C TYR A 326 7.48 24.07 12.81
N ILE A 327 6.21 24.05 13.21
CA ILE A 327 5.33 25.23 13.17
C ILE A 327 5.12 25.84 14.54
N GLU A 328 4.78 25.05 15.54
CA GLU A 328 4.48 25.52 16.91
C GLU A 328 5.73 26.09 17.60
N LYS A 329 6.91 25.53 17.35
CA LYS A 329 8.19 26.04 17.87
C LYS A 329 8.66 27.34 17.21
N ASP A 330 8.08 27.77 16.10
CA ASP A 330 8.41 29.00 15.41
C ASP A 330 7.36 30.08 15.70
N PRO A 331 7.69 31.09 16.55
CA PRO A 331 6.72 32.11 16.96
C PRO A 331 6.16 32.97 15.82
N ALA A 332 6.88 33.05 14.68
CA ALA A 332 6.43 33.80 13.53
C ALA A 332 5.34 33.06 12.76
N LEU A 333 5.46 31.73 12.65
CA LEU A 333 4.47 30.86 11.99
C LEU A 333 3.26 30.58 12.89
N GLU A 334 3.45 30.27 14.17
CA GLU A 334 2.38 30.04 15.16
C GLU A 334 1.37 31.20 15.22
N ARG A 335 1.86 32.45 15.11
CA ARG A 335 0.99 33.64 15.09
C ARG A 335 0.24 33.85 13.79
N ARG A 336 0.53 33.07 12.72
CA ARG A 336 -0.07 33.25 11.39
C ARG A 336 -0.96 32.11 10.99
N PHE A 337 -0.63 30.89 11.44
CA PHE A 337 -1.43 29.71 11.19
C PHE A 337 -2.48 29.48 12.29
N GLN A 338 -3.62 28.94 11.89
CA GLN A 338 -4.69 28.51 12.80
C GLN A 338 -4.92 27.02 12.60
N PRO A 339 -4.71 26.19 13.63
CA PRO A 339 -4.90 24.75 13.51
C PRO A 339 -6.37 24.39 13.30
N VAL A 340 -6.60 23.39 12.43
CA VAL A 340 -7.86 22.70 12.20
C VAL A 340 -7.57 21.22 12.31
N MET A 341 -8.07 20.59 13.37
CA MET A 341 -7.91 19.15 13.58
C MET A 341 -8.76 18.38 12.57
N VAL A 342 -8.14 17.40 11.94
CA VAL A 342 -8.75 16.46 10.98
C VAL A 342 -8.62 15.07 11.58
N ASN A 343 -9.65 14.63 12.26
CA ASN A 343 -9.67 13.33 12.90
C ASN A 343 -9.96 12.22 11.87
N GLU A 344 -9.58 11.01 12.22
CA GLU A 344 -9.99 9.81 11.50
C GLU A 344 -11.52 9.72 11.48
N PRO A 345 -12.16 9.48 10.31
CA PRO A 345 -13.60 9.31 10.23
C PRO A 345 -14.03 8.00 10.89
N THR A 346 -15.28 7.94 11.33
CA THR A 346 -15.88 6.70 11.83
C THR A 346 -16.05 5.68 10.71
N VAL A 347 -16.28 4.41 11.07
CA VAL A 347 -16.61 3.36 10.09
C VAL A 347 -17.86 3.74 9.27
N GLU A 348 -18.88 4.32 9.91
CA GLU A 348 -20.13 4.76 9.26
C GLU A 348 -19.88 5.90 8.26
N ASP A 349 -19.07 6.89 8.65
CA ASP A 349 -18.65 7.97 7.75
C ASP A 349 -17.84 7.42 6.57
N THR A 350 -16.95 6.46 6.83
CA THR A 350 -16.14 5.81 5.80
C THR A 350 -17.01 5.04 4.80
N ILE A 351 -18.01 4.30 5.24
CA ILE A 351 -18.97 3.63 4.35
C ILE A 351 -19.67 4.67 3.45
N SER A 352 -20.04 5.81 4.01
CA SER A 352 -20.68 6.90 3.25
C SER A 352 -19.73 7.49 2.21
N ILE A 353 -18.44 7.65 2.55
CA ILE A 353 -17.38 8.11 1.64
C ILE A 353 -17.21 7.08 0.49
N LEU A 354 -17.07 5.79 0.83
CA LEU A 354 -16.92 4.72 -0.17
C LEU A 354 -18.13 4.63 -1.13
N ARG A 355 -19.35 4.80 -0.62
CA ARG A 355 -20.56 4.86 -1.47
C ARG A 355 -20.52 6.04 -2.44
N GLY A 356 -20.00 7.17 -2.04
CA GLY A 356 -19.83 8.33 -2.91
C GLY A 356 -18.74 8.16 -3.97
N LEU A 357 -17.70 7.37 -3.68
CA LEU A 357 -16.63 7.07 -4.62
C LEU A 357 -16.94 5.90 -5.56
N LYS A 358 -17.90 5.06 -5.19
CA LYS A 358 -18.25 3.80 -5.86
C LYS A 358 -18.35 3.91 -7.38
N GLU A 359 -19.18 4.84 -7.88
CA GLU A 359 -19.42 4.98 -9.33
C GLU A 359 -18.13 5.27 -10.11
N ARG A 360 -17.22 6.06 -9.55
CA ARG A 360 -15.93 6.39 -10.19
C ARG A 360 -15.01 5.20 -10.27
N TYR A 361 -14.92 4.40 -9.19
CA TYR A 361 -14.13 3.18 -9.19
C TYR A 361 -14.71 2.12 -10.12
N GLU A 362 -16.05 1.98 -10.16
CA GLU A 362 -16.74 1.09 -11.11
C GLU A 362 -16.44 1.46 -12.56
N VAL A 363 -16.42 2.75 -12.89
CA VAL A 363 -16.10 3.25 -14.25
C VAL A 363 -14.62 3.05 -14.57
N TYR A 364 -13.73 3.39 -13.64
CA TYR A 364 -12.27 3.30 -13.86
C TYR A 364 -11.81 1.86 -14.08
N HIS A 365 -12.27 0.93 -13.23
CA HIS A 365 -11.88 -0.47 -13.33
C HIS A 365 -12.78 -1.29 -14.26
N GLY A 366 -13.99 -0.84 -14.57
CA GLY A 366 -14.96 -1.57 -15.36
C GLY A 366 -15.60 -2.76 -14.65
N VAL A 367 -15.60 -2.76 -13.32
CA VAL A 367 -16.17 -3.82 -12.47
C VAL A 367 -17.31 -3.27 -11.60
N LYS A 368 -18.23 -4.14 -11.14
CA LYS A 368 -19.33 -3.75 -10.26
C LYS A 368 -18.92 -3.95 -8.80
N ILE A 369 -19.23 -2.98 -7.92
CA ILE A 369 -18.92 -3.06 -6.50
C ILE A 369 -20.22 -3.26 -5.73
N GLN A 370 -20.32 -4.33 -4.94
CA GLN A 370 -21.48 -4.55 -4.07
C GLN A 370 -21.41 -3.67 -2.82
N ASP A 371 -22.56 -3.29 -2.27
CA ASP A 371 -22.59 -2.49 -1.02
C ASP A 371 -22.00 -3.27 0.16
N ALA A 372 -22.17 -4.59 0.18
CA ALA A 372 -21.54 -5.47 1.16
C ALA A 372 -20.00 -5.37 1.13
N ALA A 373 -19.40 -5.22 -0.06
CA ALA A 373 -17.95 -5.02 -0.19
C ALA A 373 -17.49 -3.70 0.44
N LEU A 374 -18.25 -2.62 0.27
CA LEU A 374 -17.92 -1.32 0.87
C LEU A 374 -18.01 -1.36 2.40
N ILE A 375 -19.06 -2.01 2.91
CA ILE A 375 -19.23 -2.25 4.36
C ILE A 375 -18.07 -3.10 4.89
N ALA A 376 -17.73 -4.19 4.18
CA ALA A 376 -16.61 -5.04 4.54
C ALA A 376 -15.28 -4.29 4.50
N ALA A 377 -15.02 -3.48 3.48
CA ALA A 377 -13.79 -2.69 3.37
C ALA A 377 -13.61 -1.74 4.57
N ALA A 378 -14.67 -1.02 4.97
CA ALA A 378 -14.61 -0.12 6.12
C ALA A 378 -14.45 -0.89 7.43
N THR A 379 -15.25 -1.94 7.68
CA THR A 379 -15.24 -2.67 8.95
C THR A 379 -14.00 -3.55 9.12
N LEU A 380 -13.57 -4.25 8.05
CA LEU A 380 -12.40 -5.13 8.13
C LEU A 380 -11.10 -4.31 8.18
N SER A 381 -11.01 -3.20 7.45
CA SER A 381 -9.82 -2.35 7.53
C SER A 381 -9.67 -1.69 8.90
N ASP A 382 -10.76 -1.21 9.48
CA ASP A 382 -10.75 -0.64 10.84
C ASP A 382 -10.28 -1.66 11.87
N ARG A 383 -10.77 -2.89 11.76
CA ARG A 383 -10.50 -3.96 12.71
C ARG A 383 -9.12 -4.60 12.53
N TYR A 384 -8.67 -4.79 11.30
CA TYR A 384 -7.53 -5.66 10.98
C TYR A 384 -6.28 -4.91 10.49
N ILE A 385 -6.40 -3.66 10.03
CA ILE A 385 -5.29 -2.83 9.57
C ILE A 385 -5.08 -1.70 10.57
N THR A 386 -4.13 -1.87 11.48
CA THR A 386 -3.92 -0.96 12.62
C THR A 386 -2.81 0.07 12.40
N ASP A 387 -2.00 -0.09 11.36
CA ASP A 387 -0.87 0.76 11.02
C ASP A 387 -1.24 1.90 10.04
N ARG A 388 -2.49 1.96 9.58
CA ARG A 388 -3.04 2.96 8.66
C ARG A 388 -4.39 3.45 9.14
N PHE A 389 -4.82 4.61 8.64
CA PHE A 389 -6.04 5.30 9.10
C PHE A 389 -7.15 5.26 8.04
N LEU A 390 -8.41 5.31 8.51
CA LEU A 390 -9.57 5.53 7.66
C LEU A 390 -9.57 6.99 7.13
N PRO A 391 -10.12 7.25 5.92
CA PRO A 391 -10.72 6.31 5.00
C PRO A 391 -9.73 5.65 4.04
N ASP A 392 -8.46 6.06 4.02
CA ASP A 392 -7.44 5.69 3.03
C ASP A 392 -7.28 4.16 2.93
N LYS A 393 -7.08 3.48 4.08
CA LYS A 393 -6.96 2.00 4.11
C LYS A 393 -8.17 1.27 3.53
N ALA A 394 -9.38 1.81 3.69
CA ALA A 394 -10.60 1.21 3.15
C ALA A 394 -10.75 1.50 1.65
N ILE A 395 -10.36 2.68 1.19
CA ILE A 395 -10.32 3.06 -0.23
C ILE A 395 -9.34 2.17 -0.99
N ASP A 396 -8.14 1.99 -0.45
CA ASP A 396 -7.11 1.13 -1.05
C ASP A 396 -7.57 -0.33 -1.18
N LEU A 397 -8.28 -0.86 -0.17
CA LEU A 397 -8.86 -2.20 -0.26
C LEU A 397 -9.87 -2.33 -1.41
N VAL A 398 -10.72 -1.32 -1.60
CA VAL A 398 -11.69 -1.32 -2.69
C VAL A 398 -10.97 -1.21 -4.04
N ASP A 399 -9.96 -0.34 -4.13
CA ASP A 399 -9.18 -0.15 -5.36
C ASP A 399 -8.44 -1.44 -5.75
N GLU A 400 -7.75 -2.07 -4.81
CA GLU A 400 -7.04 -3.34 -5.06
C GLU A 400 -8.00 -4.48 -5.40
N ALA A 401 -9.19 -4.54 -4.75
CA ALA A 401 -10.21 -5.53 -5.07
C ALA A 401 -10.75 -5.36 -6.49
N CYS A 402 -11.01 -4.14 -6.90
CA CYS A 402 -11.41 -3.83 -8.27
C CYS A 402 -10.32 -4.20 -9.28
N ALA A 403 -9.06 -3.87 -8.98
CA ALA A 403 -7.91 -4.21 -9.83
C ALA A 403 -7.71 -5.74 -9.93
N MET A 404 -7.89 -6.47 -8.82
CA MET A 404 -7.80 -7.93 -8.78
C MET A 404 -8.88 -8.57 -9.67
N VAL A 405 -10.15 -8.18 -9.48
CA VAL A 405 -11.26 -8.69 -10.29
C VAL A 405 -11.07 -8.35 -11.77
N LYS A 406 -10.64 -7.13 -12.11
CA LYS A 406 -10.32 -6.74 -13.48
C LYS A 406 -9.21 -7.61 -14.07
N THR A 407 -8.16 -7.87 -13.32
CA THR A 407 -7.06 -8.73 -13.78
C THR A 407 -7.53 -10.16 -14.01
N GLU A 408 -8.41 -10.69 -13.14
CA GLU A 408 -9.03 -12.01 -13.31
C GLU A 408 -9.95 -12.05 -14.55
N LEU A 409 -10.68 -10.96 -14.85
CA LEU A 409 -11.50 -10.84 -16.05
C LEU A 409 -10.65 -10.78 -17.35
N ASP A 410 -9.52 -10.09 -17.29
CA ASP A 410 -8.63 -9.90 -18.45
C ASP A 410 -7.72 -11.10 -18.71
N SER A 411 -7.41 -11.88 -17.68
CA SER A 411 -6.55 -13.07 -17.76
C SER A 411 -7.36 -14.35 -17.95
N MET A 412 -6.68 -15.42 -18.39
CA MET A 412 -7.28 -16.74 -18.48
C MET A 412 -7.55 -17.29 -17.07
N PRO A 413 -8.76 -17.82 -16.77
CA PRO A 413 -9.04 -18.46 -15.50
C PRO A 413 -8.04 -19.55 -15.13
N ALA A 414 -7.70 -19.67 -13.83
CA ALA A 414 -6.71 -20.62 -13.34
C ALA A 414 -6.98 -22.07 -13.80
N GLU A 415 -8.24 -22.47 -13.83
CA GLU A 415 -8.66 -23.80 -14.29
C GLU A 415 -8.29 -24.04 -15.80
N LEU A 416 -8.48 -23.03 -16.64
CA LEU A 416 -8.11 -23.09 -18.05
C LEU A 416 -6.59 -23.06 -18.23
N ASP A 417 -5.88 -22.29 -17.41
CA ASP A 417 -4.42 -22.21 -17.46
C ASP A 417 -3.77 -23.53 -17.01
N GLU A 418 -4.27 -24.17 -15.95
CA GLU A 418 -3.86 -25.52 -15.54
C GLU A 418 -4.07 -26.57 -16.64
N MET A 419 -5.26 -26.54 -17.28
CA MET A 419 -5.53 -27.42 -18.42
C MET A 419 -4.55 -27.18 -19.57
N ASN A 420 -4.25 -25.93 -19.87
CA ASN A 420 -3.31 -25.56 -20.94
C ASN A 420 -1.87 -26.00 -20.59
N HIS A 421 -1.45 -25.82 -19.35
CA HIS A 421 -0.16 -26.33 -18.88
C HIS A 421 -0.09 -27.85 -18.94
N ARG A 422 -1.15 -28.55 -18.56
CA ARG A 422 -1.21 -30.01 -18.65
C ARG A 422 -1.16 -30.49 -20.11
N ILE A 423 -1.91 -29.85 -21.00
CA ILE A 423 -1.85 -30.14 -22.45
C ILE A 423 -0.41 -29.96 -22.99
N THR A 424 0.26 -28.88 -22.57
CA THR A 424 1.65 -28.61 -22.98
C THR A 424 2.60 -29.69 -22.46
N GLN A 425 2.46 -30.15 -21.22
CA GLN A 425 3.25 -31.24 -20.66
C GLN A 425 3.05 -32.55 -21.46
N LEU A 426 1.79 -32.89 -21.73
CA LEU A 426 1.45 -34.09 -22.52
C LEU A 426 2.00 -33.99 -23.96
N GLN A 427 2.02 -32.79 -24.57
CA GLN A 427 2.63 -32.57 -25.87
C GLN A 427 4.15 -32.81 -25.87
N ILE A 428 4.84 -32.39 -24.81
CA ILE A 428 6.27 -32.64 -24.65
C ILE A 428 6.54 -34.15 -24.51
N GLU A 429 5.72 -34.82 -23.67
CA GLU A 429 5.81 -36.29 -23.48
C GLU A 429 5.51 -37.03 -24.81
N GLU A 430 4.47 -36.63 -25.54
CA GLU A 430 4.12 -37.16 -26.86
C GLU A 430 5.30 -37.05 -27.86
N ALA A 431 5.92 -35.85 -27.91
CA ALA A 431 7.06 -35.63 -28.82
C ALA A 431 8.29 -36.46 -28.46
N SER A 432 8.46 -36.85 -27.19
CA SER A 432 9.50 -37.76 -26.75
C SER A 432 9.16 -39.20 -27.11
N LEU A 433 7.96 -39.66 -26.75
CA LEU A 433 7.51 -41.05 -26.98
C LEU A 433 7.44 -41.43 -28.50
N LYS A 434 7.13 -40.48 -29.37
CA LYS A 434 7.15 -40.69 -30.85
C LYS A 434 8.53 -41.03 -31.39
N LYS A 435 9.59 -40.78 -30.66
CA LYS A 435 10.97 -41.15 -31.08
C LYS A 435 11.38 -42.52 -30.62
N GLU A 436 10.62 -43.14 -29.72
CA GLU A 436 10.90 -44.48 -29.19
C GLU A 436 10.12 -45.55 -29.96
N THR A 437 10.66 -46.76 -30.04
CA THR A 437 10.12 -47.84 -30.86
C THR A 437 9.65 -49.07 -30.06
N ASP A 438 9.87 -49.09 -28.78
CA ASP A 438 9.47 -50.18 -27.88
C ASP A 438 7.95 -50.23 -27.64
N GLU A 439 7.44 -51.42 -27.29
CA GLU A 439 6.00 -51.69 -27.19
C GLU A 439 5.34 -50.97 -26.00
N LEU A 440 6.09 -50.75 -24.92
CA LEU A 440 5.61 -50.01 -23.74
C LEU A 440 5.39 -48.53 -24.06
N SER A 441 6.33 -47.92 -24.78
CA SER A 441 6.24 -46.51 -25.26
C SER A 441 5.06 -46.33 -26.21
N LYS A 442 4.78 -47.31 -27.08
CA LYS A 442 3.59 -47.26 -27.99
C LYS A 442 2.28 -47.34 -27.21
N GLN A 443 2.18 -48.20 -26.19
CA GLN A 443 1.00 -48.29 -25.34
C GLN A 443 0.77 -46.99 -24.55
N ARG A 444 1.86 -46.44 -24.00
CA ARG A 444 1.79 -45.16 -23.28
C ARG A 444 1.40 -44.02 -24.21
N LEU A 445 1.93 -43.99 -25.47
CA LEU A 445 1.57 -43.00 -26.49
C LEU A 445 0.08 -43.05 -26.83
N ALA A 446 -0.49 -44.25 -27.03
CA ALA A 446 -1.92 -44.39 -27.31
C ALA A 446 -2.82 -43.93 -26.15
N ALA A 447 -2.44 -44.22 -24.90
CA ALA A 447 -3.14 -43.74 -23.71
C ALA A 447 -3.04 -42.22 -23.56
N LEU A 448 -1.88 -41.65 -23.81
CA LEU A 448 -1.60 -40.22 -23.75
C LEU A 448 -2.37 -39.43 -24.81
N GLU A 449 -2.42 -39.95 -26.07
CA GLU A 449 -3.19 -39.32 -27.16
C GLU A 449 -4.70 -39.27 -26.82
N LYS A 450 -5.24 -40.29 -26.15
CA LYS A 450 -6.63 -40.29 -25.69
C LYS A 450 -6.85 -39.28 -24.56
N GLU A 451 -5.97 -39.26 -23.53
CA GLU A 451 -6.03 -38.28 -22.43
C GLU A 451 -5.95 -36.85 -22.98
N MET A 452 -5.06 -36.61 -23.93
CA MET A 452 -4.87 -35.30 -24.54
C MET A 452 -6.07 -34.87 -25.39
N ALA A 453 -6.73 -35.78 -26.09
CA ALA A 453 -7.93 -35.50 -26.89
C ALA A 453 -9.09 -35.08 -25.98
N GLU A 454 -9.36 -35.86 -24.91
CA GLU A 454 -10.40 -35.54 -23.90
C GLU A 454 -10.14 -34.19 -23.22
N LEU A 455 -8.87 -33.91 -22.85
CA LEU A 455 -8.49 -32.66 -22.22
C LEU A 455 -8.60 -31.45 -23.17
N ARG A 456 -8.24 -31.61 -24.46
CA ARG A 456 -8.42 -30.57 -25.49
C ARG A 456 -9.87 -30.24 -25.76
N ASP A 457 -10.76 -31.25 -25.83
CA ASP A 457 -12.19 -31.02 -26.03
C ASP A 457 -12.80 -30.27 -24.84
N SER A 458 -12.43 -30.63 -23.62
CA SER A 458 -12.84 -29.93 -22.40
C SER A 458 -12.29 -28.50 -22.37
N PHE A 459 -11.01 -28.31 -22.68
CA PHE A 459 -10.37 -26.99 -22.76
C PHE A 459 -11.05 -26.09 -23.80
N ASN A 460 -11.29 -26.60 -25.03
CA ASN A 460 -11.91 -25.82 -26.10
C ASN A 460 -13.36 -25.41 -25.74
N SER A 461 -14.12 -26.32 -25.12
CA SER A 461 -15.48 -26.02 -24.66
C SER A 461 -15.51 -24.92 -23.61
N LYS A 462 -14.67 -25.05 -22.57
CA LYS A 462 -14.57 -24.03 -21.50
C LYS A 462 -13.98 -22.72 -21.99
N LYS A 463 -13.02 -22.77 -22.91
CA LYS A 463 -12.45 -21.59 -23.54
C LYS A 463 -13.49 -20.81 -24.35
N ALA A 464 -14.30 -21.50 -25.14
CA ALA A 464 -15.38 -20.85 -25.87
C ALA A 464 -16.43 -20.22 -24.93
N GLN A 465 -16.75 -20.89 -23.82
CA GLN A 465 -17.63 -20.34 -22.78
C GLN A 465 -17.00 -19.06 -22.18
N TRP A 466 -15.74 -19.11 -21.78
CA TRP A 466 -14.99 -17.96 -21.26
C TRP A 466 -14.94 -16.77 -22.23
N GLU A 467 -14.63 -17.01 -23.51
CA GLU A 467 -14.60 -15.97 -24.54
C GLU A 467 -15.98 -15.30 -24.72
N ASN A 468 -17.06 -16.08 -24.69
CA ASN A 468 -18.42 -15.54 -24.76
C ASN A 468 -18.78 -14.71 -23.53
N GLU A 469 -18.42 -15.16 -22.34
CA GLU A 469 -18.65 -14.42 -21.08
C GLU A 469 -17.82 -13.13 -21.08
N LYS A 470 -16.55 -13.18 -21.49
CA LYS A 470 -15.67 -12.00 -21.62
C LYS A 470 -16.24 -10.95 -22.58
N ASN A 471 -16.78 -11.39 -23.73
CA ASN A 471 -17.40 -10.48 -24.69
C ASN A 471 -18.66 -9.82 -24.11
N ALA A 472 -19.48 -10.55 -23.36
CA ALA A 472 -20.65 -9.99 -22.69
C ALA A 472 -20.27 -8.94 -21.65
N VAL A 473 -19.24 -9.22 -20.82
CA VAL A 473 -18.71 -8.27 -19.82
C VAL A 473 -18.17 -7.01 -20.51
N ASN A 474 -17.37 -7.15 -21.56
CA ASN A 474 -16.83 -6.01 -22.34
C ASN A 474 -17.96 -5.14 -22.91
N LYS A 475 -19.06 -5.73 -23.37
CA LYS A 475 -20.22 -5.01 -23.88
C LYS A 475 -20.89 -4.19 -22.77
N VAL A 476 -21.09 -4.76 -21.60
CA VAL A 476 -21.63 -4.05 -20.43
C VAL A 476 -20.72 -2.88 -20.02
N GLN A 477 -19.39 -3.09 -20.03
CA GLN A 477 -18.40 -2.05 -19.71
C GLN A 477 -18.47 -0.88 -20.71
N SER A 478 -18.53 -1.17 -22.00
CA SER A 478 -18.66 -0.12 -23.02
C SER A 478 -19.95 0.70 -22.86
N LEU A 479 -21.08 0.05 -22.57
CA LEU A 479 -22.36 0.73 -22.34
C LEU A 479 -22.31 1.61 -21.08
N ARG A 480 -21.65 1.20 -20.01
CA ARG A 480 -21.46 2.03 -18.81
C ARG A 480 -20.60 3.26 -19.09
N ALA A 481 -19.49 3.10 -19.82
CA ALA A 481 -18.64 4.21 -20.24
C ALA A 481 -19.42 5.22 -21.12
N ASP A 482 -20.27 4.73 -22.02
CA ASP A 482 -21.13 5.56 -22.86
C ASP A 482 -22.20 6.31 -22.05
N VAL A 483 -22.80 5.69 -21.04
CA VAL A 483 -23.73 6.34 -20.12
C VAL A 483 -23.03 7.47 -19.36
N GLU A 484 -21.83 7.22 -18.82
CA GLU A 484 -21.08 8.23 -18.04
C GLU A 484 -20.60 9.39 -18.93
N SER A 485 -20.10 9.09 -20.12
CA SER A 485 -19.71 10.13 -21.08
C SER A 485 -20.91 11.00 -21.47
N THR A 486 -22.09 10.39 -21.65
CA THR A 486 -23.33 11.11 -21.97
C THR A 486 -23.80 12.00 -20.81
N LYS A 487 -23.68 11.53 -19.55
CA LYS A 487 -23.96 12.34 -18.35
C LYS A 487 -23.03 13.55 -18.27
N ALA A 488 -21.72 13.35 -18.50
CA ALA A 488 -20.72 14.43 -18.52
C ALA A 488 -21.01 15.46 -19.63
N GLU A 489 -21.45 15.00 -20.82
CA GLU A 489 -21.86 15.89 -21.91
C GLU A 489 -23.12 16.71 -21.56
N ILE A 490 -24.12 16.12 -20.89
CA ILE A 490 -25.30 16.78 -20.39
C ILE A 490 -24.92 17.90 -19.40
N GLU A 491 -24.06 17.59 -18.42
CA GLU A 491 -23.60 18.62 -17.48
C GLU A 491 -22.86 19.77 -18.18
N LYS A 492 -21.98 19.44 -19.13
CA LYS A 492 -21.24 20.42 -19.91
C LYS A 492 -22.19 21.31 -20.73
N ALA A 493 -23.16 20.70 -21.43
CA ALA A 493 -24.16 21.45 -22.22
C ALA A 493 -25.03 22.35 -21.32
N THR A 494 -25.43 21.88 -20.15
CA THR A 494 -26.20 22.65 -19.17
C THR A 494 -25.41 23.89 -18.69
N ARG A 495 -24.11 23.70 -18.38
CA ARG A 495 -23.23 24.81 -17.95
C ARG A 495 -22.98 25.84 -19.06
N THR A 496 -22.88 25.38 -20.30
CA THR A 496 -22.67 26.27 -21.45
C THR A 496 -23.96 26.95 -21.94
N GLY A 497 -25.11 26.64 -21.32
CA GLY A 497 -26.43 27.21 -21.68
C GLY A 497 -27.05 26.57 -22.91
N ASP A 498 -26.50 25.47 -23.43
CA ASP A 498 -27.05 24.73 -24.58
C ASP A 498 -28.10 23.73 -24.09
N TYR A 499 -29.25 24.26 -23.67
CA TYR A 499 -30.36 23.46 -23.15
C TYR A 499 -31.00 22.54 -24.19
N ALA A 500 -30.89 22.88 -25.51
CA ALA A 500 -31.42 22.03 -26.57
C ALA A 500 -30.63 20.71 -26.65
N LYS A 501 -29.28 20.79 -26.69
CA LYS A 501 -28.41 19.65 -26.71
C LYS A 501 -28.50 18.85 -25.39
N ALA A 502 -28.58 19.54 -24.24
CA ALA A 502 -28.76 18.89 -22.95
C ALA A 502 -30.07 18.10 -22.91
N GLY A 503 -31.18 18.65 -23.42
CA GLY A 503 -32.47 17.97 -23.52
C GLY A 503 -32.49 16.76 -24.45
N GLU A 504 -31.86 16.85 -25.63
CA GLU A 504 -31.71 15.73 -26.56
C GLU A 504 -30.94 14.57 -25.92
N LEU A 505 -29.84 14.85 -25.26
CA LEU A 505 -29.03 13.82 -24.60
C LEU A 505 -29.75 13.22 -23.38
N GLN A 506 -30.42 14.06 -22.57
CA GLN A 506 -31.07 13.62 -21.32
C GLN A 506 -32.35 12.83 -21.56
N TYR A 507 -33.18 13.20 -22.54
CA TYR A 507 -34.44 12.54 -22.79
C TYR A 507 -34.42 11.56 -23.98
N GLY A 508 -33.41 11.65 -24.84
CA GLY A 508 -33.25 10.76 -25.99
C GLY A 508 -32.18 9.69 -25.75
N LYS A 509 -30.89 10.07 -25.79
CA LYS A 509 -29.77 9.11 -25.81
C LYS A 509 -29.56 8.39 -24.45
N LEU A 510 -29.60 9.10 -23.34
CA LEU A 510 -29.33 8.55 -22.03
C LEU A 510 -30.32 7.43 -21.62
N PRO A 511 -31.68 7.60 -21.79
CA PRO A 511 -32.63 6.53 -21.47
C PRO A 511 -32.51 5.31 -22.39
N GLN A 512 -32.06 5.48 -23.63
CA GLN A 512 -31.80 4.37 -24.53
C GLN A 512 -30.62 3.53 -24.05
N LEU A 513 -29.48 4.18 -23.78
CA LEU A 513 -28.29 3.50 -23.26
C LEU A 513 -28.55 2.80 -21.92
N GLN A 514 -29.35 3.40 -21.03
CA GLN A 514 -29.75 2.80 -19.77
C GLN A 514 -30.60 1.54 -19.97
N ARG A 515 -31.55 1.52 -20.91
CA ARG A 515 -32.33 0.34 -21.23
C ARG A 515 -31.49 -0.79 -21.84
N GLU A 516 -30.57 -0.44 -22.72
CA GLU A 516 -29.63 -1.41 -23.30
C GLU A 516 -28.73 -2.00 -22.23
N LEU A 517 -28.22 -1.18 -21.31
CA LEU A 517 -27.42 -1.62 -20.17
C LEU A 517 -28.21 -2.56 -19.23
N GLU A 518 -29.44 -2.18 -18.85
CA GLU A 518 -30.31 -3.02 -18.02
C GLU A 518 -30.65 -4.38 -18.67
N ALA A 519 -30.84 -4.38 -19.99
CA ALA A 519 -31.11 -5.63 -20.73
C ALA A 519 -29.89 -6.56 -20.71
N GLU A 520 -28.71 -6.05 -20.97
CA GLU A 520 -27.47 -6.85 -20.94
C GLU A 520 -27.11 -7.30 -19.51
N GLU A 521 -27.34 -6.46 -18.49
CA GLU A 521 -27.14 -6.83 -17.10
C GLU A 521 -28.11 -7.94 -16.65
N LYS A 522 -29.35 -7.96 -17.09
CA LYS A 522 -30.30 -9.06 -16.82
C LYS A 522 -29.87 -10.38 -17.45
N ILE A 523 -29.40 -10.33 -18.71
CA ILE A 523 -28.89 -11.53 -19.40
C ILE A 523 -27.65 -12.08 -18.67
N ALA A 524 -26.79 -11.20 -18.17
CA ALA A 524 -25.62 -11.59 -17.38
C ALA A 524 -26.03 -12.17 -16.02
N GLU A 525 -27.08 -11.65 -15.40
CA GLU A 525 -27.59 -12.11 -14.10
C GLU A 525 -28.26 -13.51 -14.18
N GLU A 526 -29.01 -13.80 -15.25
CA GLU A 526 -29.61 -15.11 -15.48
C GLU A 526 -28.59 -16.25 -15.70
N LYS A 527 -27.40 -15.93 -16.19
CA LYS A 527 -26.29 -16.89 -16.43
C LYS A 527 -25.35 -17.07 -15.25
N LYS A 528 -25.60 -16.44 -14.12
CA LYS A 528 -24.66 -16.28 -12.98
C LYS A 528 -24.25 -17.61 -12.31
N GLU A 529 -25.15 -18.59 -12.20
CA GLU A 529 -24.87 -19.88 -11.54
C GLU A 529 -23.87 -20.76 -12.29
N SER A 530 -23.65 -20.51 -13.58
CA SER A 530 -22.73 -21.28 -14.44
C SER A 530 -21.53 -20.46 -14.96
N SER A 531 -21.35 -19.23 -14.51
CA SER A 531 -20.32 -18.32 -15.00
C SER A 531 -18.93 -18.67 -14.46
N LEU A 532 -17.95 -18.73 -15.36
CA LEU A 532 -16.52 -18.89 -15.04
C LEU A 532 -15.86 -17.57 -14.61
N LEU A 533 -16.49 -16.44 -14.91
CA LEU A 533 -15.96 -15.11 -14.62
C LEU A 533 -16.73 -14.43 -13.48
N ARG A 534 -15.99 -13.83 -12.55
CA ARG A 534 -16.55 -12.95 -11.51
C ARG A 534 -16.40 -11.51 -11.98
N ASP A 535 -17.53 -10.82 -12.18
CA ASP A 535 -17.60 -9.43 -12.67
C ASP A 535 -17.85 -8.39 -11.56
N ARG A 536 -17.87 -8.85 -10.31
CA ARG A 536 -18.27 -8.04 -9.15
C ARG A 536 -17.29 -8.20 -8.01
N VAL A 537 -17.05 -7.08 -7.32
CA VAL A 537 -16.34 -7.06 -6.04
C VAL A 537 -17.34 -7.32 -4.93
N THR A 538 -17.11 -8.37 -4.16
CA THR A 538 -17.92 -8.78 -3.01
C THR A 538 -17.10 -8.63 -1.71
N ASP A 539 -17.71 -8.89 -0.58
CA ASP A 539 -17.04 -8.96 0.72
C ASP A 539 -15.94 -10.05 0.77
N GLU A 540 -16.08 -11.13 -0.04
CA GLU A 540 -15.06 -12.19 -0.16
C GLU A 540 -13.74 -11.67 -0.76
N GLU A 541 -13.78 -10.87 -1.84
CA GLU A 541 -12.59 -10.27 -2.45
C GLU A 541 -11.90 -9.32 -1.47
N ILE A 542 -12.66 -8.49 -0.78
CA ILE A 542 -12.14 -7.62 0.28
C ILE A 542 -11.47 -8.43 1.39
N ALA A 543 -12.15 -9.48 1.88
CA ALA A 543 -11.60 -10.36 2.91
C ALA A 543 -10.31 -11.05 2.47
N ARG A 544 -10.21 -11.45 1.19
CA ARG A 544 -9.02 -12.06 0.60
C ARG A 544 -7.83 -11.10 0.58
N ILE A 545 -8.06 -9.81 0.28
CA ILE A 545 -7.00 -8.81 0.27
C ILE A 545 -6.56 -8.50 1.70
N VAL A 546 -7.49 -8.31 2.63
CA VAL A 546 -7.17 -8.12 4.05
C VAL A 546 -6.34 -9.30 4.56
N ALA A 547 -6.70 -10.54 4.18
CA ALA A 547 -5.92 -11.72 4.53
C ALA A 547 -4.50 -11.68 3.98
N ARG A 548 -4.32 -11.18 2.73
CA ARG A 548 -2.99 -11.04 2.11
C ARG A 548 -2.14 -9.98 2.82
N TRP A 549 -2.72 -8.84 3.16
CA TRP A 549 -1.99 -7.74 3.80
C TRP A 549 -1.63 -8.03 5.25
N THR A 550 -2.53 -8.68 5.99
CA THR A 550 -2.39 -8.91 7.42
C THR A 550 -1.84 -10.30 7.76
N GLY A 551 -1.84 -11.23 6.79
CA GLY A 551 -1.52 -12.64 7.04
C GLY A 551 -2.64 -13.42 7.76
N ILE A 552 -3.82 -12.82 7.95
CA ILE A 552 -4.96 -13.42 8.66
C ILE A 552 -5.90 -14.05 7.64
N PRO A 553 -6.33 -15.28 7.82
CA PRO A 553 -7.25 -15.94 6.88
C PRO A 553 -8.70 -15.43 7.03
N VAL A 554 -8.90 -14.13 6.76
CA VAL A 554 -10.21 -13.45 6.88
C VAL A 554 -11.27 -14.06 5.97
N ALA A 555 -10.88 -14.62 4.82
CA ALA A 555 -11.81 -15.23 3.86
C ALA A 555 -12.53 -16.49 4.41
N LYS A 556 -11.95 -17.15 5.42
CA LYS A 556 -12.60 -18.30 6.10
C LYS A 556 -13.52 -17.87 7.25
N LEU A 557 -13.55 -16.57 7.57
CA LEU A 557 -14.26 -16.03 8.74
C LEU A 557 -15.78 -15.89 8.56
N VAL A 558 -16.30 -15.92 7.32
CA VAL A 558 -17.69 -15.50 7.07
C VAL A 558 -18.73 -16.60 7.29
N GLU A 559 -18.47 -17.87 6.99
CA GLU A 559 -19.49 -18.93 7.20
C GLU A 559 -19.01 -20.15 8.03
N GLY A 560 -17.74 -20.52 7.96
CA GLY A 560 -17.19 -21.69 8.68
C GLY A 560 -16.75 -21.41 10.12
N GLU A 561 -16.59 -20.14 10.52
CA GLU A 561 -16.03 -19.79 11.84
C GLU A 561 -16.97 -20.06 13.01
N ARG A 562 -18.24 -19.80 12.87
CA ARG A 562 -19.22 -20.10 13.94
C ARG A 562 -19.19 -21.57 14.33
N GLU A 563 -19.17 -22.47 13.34
CA GLU A 563 -19.09 -23.92 13.60
C GLU A 563 -17.71 -24.32 14.12
N LYS A 564 -16.63 -23.76 13.59
CA LYS A 564 -15.26 -24.02 14.07
C LYS A 564 -15.07 -23.55 15.51
N LEU A 565 -15.56 -22.36 15.85
CA LEU A 565 -15.48 -21.81 17.21
C LEU A 565 -16.32 -22.63 18.19
N LEU A 566 -17.50 -23.10 17.81
CA LEU A 566 -18.32 -23.98 18.63
C LEU A 566 -17.68 -25.36 18.84
N ARG A 567 -16.86 -25.83 17.90
CA ARG A 567 -16.10 -27.08 17.97
C ARG A 567 -14.64 -26.86 18.39
N LEU A 568 -14.28 -25.67 18.84
CA LEU A 568 -12.90 -25.34 19.21
C LEU A 568 -12.31 -26.33 20.25
N PRO A 569 -13.05 -26.73 21.31
CA PRO A 569 -12.56 -27.75 22.24
C PRO A 569 -12.17 -29.05 21.53
N ASP A 570 -13.00 -29.56 20.62
CA ASP A 570 -12.74 -30.80 19.90
C ASP A 570 -11.49 -30.69 18.99
N VAL A 571 -11.34 -29.56 18.34
CA VAL A 571 -10.17 -29.27 17.48
C VAL A 571 -8.88 -29.21 18.32
N LEU A 572 -8.92 -28.57 19.49
CA LEU A 572 -7.78 -28.48 20.38
C LEU A 572 -7.43 -29.87 20.97
N HIS A 573 -8.41 -30.69 21.30
CA HIS A 573 -8.20 -32.07 21.80
C HIS A 573 -7.58 -33.02 20.78
N GLN A 574 -7.64 -32.73 19.47
CA GLN A 574 -6.89 -33.51 18.47
C GLN A 574 -5.37 -33.43 18.68
N ARG A 575 -4.87 -32.36 19.32
CA ARG A 575 -3.43 -32.14 19.56
C ARG A 575 -3.07 -32.17 21.04
N VAL A 576 -3.96 -31.67 21.90
CA VAL A 576 -3.75 -31.57 23.35
C VAL A 576 -4.55 -32.68 24.02
N ILE A 577 -3.84 -33.74 24.42
CA ILE A 577 -4.42 -34.89 25.06
C ILE A 577 -4.57 -34.62 26.56
N GLY A 578 -5.71 -34.96 27.11
CA GLY A 578 -6.06 -34.60 28.47
C GLY A 578 -6.29 -33.08 28.62
N GLN A 579 -6.18 -32.57 29.85
CA GLN A 579 -6.24 -31.14 30.15
C GLN A 579 -7.59 -30.50 29.78
N ASP A 580 -8.70 -31.23 29.97
CA ASP A 580 -10.04 -30.78 29.53
C ASP A 580 -10.44 -29.45 30.15
N GLU A 581 -10.12 -29.21 31.44
CA GLU A 581 -10.37 -27.93 32.10
C GLU A 581 -9.64 -26.77 31.41
N ALA A 582 -8.38 -27.00 30.99
CA ALA A 582 -7.56 -26.00 30.30
C ALA A 582 -8.15 -25.63 28.94
N VAL A 583 -8.49 -26.65 28.15
CA VAL A 583 -9.07 -26.49 26.82
C VAL A 583 -10.43 -25.77 26.91
N GLN A 584 -11.28 -26.14 27.87
CA GLN A 584 -12.62 -25.56 28.04
C GLN A 584 -12.53 -24.07 28.45
N LYS A 585 -11.72 -23.73 29.50
CA LYS A 585 -11.58 -22.34 29.94
C LYS A 585 -11.06 -21.41 28.87
N VAL A 586 -10.06 -21.87 28.10
CA VAL A 586 -9.51 -21.08 26.99
C VAL A 586 -10.54 -20.92 25.88
N SER A 587 -11.24 -21.98 25.52
CA SER A 587 -12.30 -21.93 24.48
C SER A 587 -13.44 -21.01 24.87
N ASP A 588 -13.89 -21.05 26.12
CA ASP A 588 -14.97 -20.17 26.62
C ASP A 588 -14.58 -18.70 26.60
N ALA A 589 -13.35 -18.35 26.94
CA ALA A 589 -12.85 -16.98 26.88
C ALA A 589 -12.80 -16.46 25.45
N ILE A 590 -12.32 -17.30 24.52
CA ILE A 590 -12.29 -16.97 23.09
C ILE A 590 -13.69 -16.79 22.54
N LEU A 591 -14.63 -17.66 22.90
CA LEU A 591 -16.03 -17.57 22.50
C LEU A 591 -16.67 -16.25 23.01
N ARG A 592 -16.41 -15.84 24.26
CA ARG A 592 -16.88 -14.56 24.81
C ARG A 592 -16.33 -13.36 24.02
N SER A 593 -15.05 -13.39 23.70
CA SER A 593 -14.41 -12.32 22.93
C SER A 593 -14.98 -12.24 21.51
N ARG A 594 -15.11 -13.36 20.82
CA ARG A 594 -15.64 -13.43 19.45
C ARG A 594 -17.13 -13.13 19.36
N ALA A 595 -17.88 -13.37 20.42
CA ALA A 595 -19.29 -12.98 20.52
C ALA A 595 -19.49 -11.46 20.77
N GLY A 596 -18.39 -10.69 20.95
CA GLY A 596 -18.46 -9.26 21.19
C GLY A 596 -18.94 -8.88 22.60
N ILE A 597 -18.96 -9.84 23.55
CA ILE A 597 -19.42 -9.61 24.92
C ILE A 597 -18.24 -9.22 25.84
N ALA A 598 -17.02 -9.57 25.47
CA ALA A 598 -15.81 -9.17 26.18
C ALA A 598 -15.50 -7.68 26.02
N ASN A 599 -14.66 -7.13 26.91
CA ASN A 599 -14.22 -5.74 26.80
C ASN A 599 -13.38 -5.53 25.52
N PRO A 600 -13.79 -4.64 24.60
CA PRO A 600 -13.10 -4.44 23.33
C PRO A 600 -11.69 -3.83 23.47
N ASN A 601 -11.36 -3.28 24.64
CA ASN A 601 -10.06 -2.66 24.92
C ASN A 601 -9.04 -3.63 25.55
N ARG A 602 -9.32 -4.92 25.63
CA ARG A 602 -8.44 -5.94 26.19
C ARG A 602 -8.02 -6.97 25.13
N PRO A 603 -6.94 -7.72 25.34
CA PRO A 603 -6.61 -8.89 24.52
C PRO A 603 -7.79 -9.87 24.38
N ILE A 604 -7.79 -10.72 23.35
CA ILE A 604 -8.83 -11.76 23.12
C ILE A 604 -8.98 -12.65 24.35
N GLY A 605 -7.85 -12.97 25.01
CA GLY A 605 -7.80 -13.73 26.25
C GLY A 605 -6.43 -13.64 26.90
N SER A 606 -6.38 -13.73 28.19
CA SER A 606 -5.17 -13.66 29.02
C SER A 606 -5.16 -14.76 30.07
N PHE A 607 -4.19 -15.66 30.00
CA PHE A 607 -4.17 -16.89 30.78
C PHE A 607 -2.84 -17.10 31.48
N LEU A 608 -2.89 -17.62 32.73
CA LEU A 608 -1.73 -18.13 33.42
C LEU A 608 -1.83 -19.67 33.51
N PHE A 609 -0.92 -20.36 32.83
CA PHE A 609 -0.83 -21.83 32.79
C PHE A 609 0.14 -22.33 33.87
N LEU A 610 -0.38 -23.01 34.87
CA LEU A 610 0.38 -23.55 35.98
C LEU A 610 0.48 -25.09 35.91
N GLY A 611 1.62 -25.62 36.19
CA GLY A 611 1.78 -27.07 36.28
C GLY A 611 3.18 -27.59 35.90
N PRO A 612 3.40 -28.93 36.05
CA PRO A 612 4.66 -29.57 35.79
C PRO A 612 5.16 -29.34 34.34
N THR A 613 6.44 -29.66 34.12
CA THR A 613 7.04 -29.59 32.78
C THR A 613 6.51 -30.75 31.93
N GLY A 614 6.31 -30.52 30.62
CA GLY A 614 5.97 -31.59 29.67
C GLY A 614 4.50 -32.07 29.69
N VAL A 615 3.58 -31.31 30.27
CA VAL A 615 2.15 -31.65 30.36
C VAL A 615 1.28 -30.98 29.24
N GLY A 616 1.91 -30.26 28.29
CA GLY A 616 1.22 -29.71 27.13
C GLY A 616 0.94 -28.21 27.17
N LYS A 617 1.50 -27.43 28.11
CA LYS A 617 1.29 -25.96 28.21
C LYS A 617 1.62 -25.24 26.89
N THR A 618 2.82 -25.45 26.38
CA THR A 618 3.27 -24.85 25.10
C THR A 618 2.54 -25.44 23.89
N GLU A 619 2.11 -26.70 23.96
CA GLU A 619 1.37 -27.34 22.86
C GLU A 619 -0.04 -26.76 22.70
N LEU A 620 -0.72 -26.43 23.80
CA LEU A 620 -2.01 -25.72 23.73
C LEU A 620 -1.84 -24.34 23.09
N ALA A 621 -0.76 -23.61 23.41
CA ALA A 621 -0.49 -22.31 22.77
C ALA A 621 -0.27 -22.45 21.25
N LYS A 622 0.44 -23.49 20.79
CA LYS A 622 0.61 -23.80 19.38
C LYS A 622 -0.68 -24.22 18.70
N ALA A 623 -1.46 -25.08 19.33
CA ALA A 623 -2.75 -25.51 18.84
C ALA A 623 -3.73 -24.35 18.69
N LEU A 624 -3.70 -23.39 19.63
CA LEU A 624 -4.45 -22.15 19.55
C LEU A 624 -4.01 -21.27 18.39
N ALA A 625 -2.70 -21.07 18.22
CA ALA A 625 -2.18 -20.28 17.10
C ALA A 625 -2.64 -20.87 15.76
N GLN A 626 -2.56 -22.19 15.61
CA GLN A 626 -3.03 -22.87 14.40
C GLN A 626 -4.54 -22.81 14.23
N SER A 627 -5.33 -22.94 15.30
CA SER A 627 -6.80 -22.96 15.20
C SER A 627 -7.40 -21.58 14.98
N LEU A 628 -6.81 -20.55 15.60
CA LEU A 628 -7.31 -19.17 15.54
C LEU A 628 -6.71 -18.36 14.40
N PHE A 629 -5.45 -18.64 14.02
CA PHE A 629 -4.66 -17.86 13.09
C PHE A 629 -4.06 -18.70 11.96
N ASP A 630 -4.54 -19.95 11.77
CA ASP A 630 -4.23 -20.94 10.72
C ASP A 630 -2.73 -21.31 10.55
N ASP A 631 -1.81 -20.75 11.33
CA ASP A 631 -0.39 -21.11 11.32
C ASP A 631 0.19 -21.11 12.75
N GLU A 632 0.94 -22.16 13.10
CA GLU A 632 1.71 -22.22 14.35
C GLU A 632 2.76 -21.12 14.46
N LYS A 633 3.22 -20.56 13.34
CA LYS A 633 4.20 -19.47 13.30
C LYS A 633 3.64 -18.16 13.82
N ASN A 634 2.31 -18.02 13.87
CA ASN A 634 1.64 -16.87 14.48
C ASN A 634 1.67 -16.96 16.03
N MET A 635 2.72 -17.54 16.58
CA MET A 635 3.04 -17.57 18.00
C MET A 635 4.35 -16.84 18.27
N VAL A 636 4.26 -15.76 19.02
CA VAL A 636 5.42 -15.01 19.53
C VAL A 636 5.81 -15.61 20.88
N ARG A 637 6.96 -16.30 20.93
CA ARG A 637 7.46 -16.90 22.18
C ARG A 637 8.57 -16.02 22.77
N ILE A 638 8.41 -15.66 24.03
CA ILE A 638 9.38 -14.88 24.80
C ILE A 638 9.74 -15.70 26.05
N ASP A 639 11.00 -16.07 26.15
CA ASP A 639 11.54 -16.82 27.31
C ASP A 639 11.93 -15.81 28.40
N MET A 640 11.24 -15.87 29.53
CA MET A 640 11.45 -14.94 30.65
C MET A 640 12.77 -15.14 31.39
N THR A 641 13.49 -16.23 31.14
CA THR A 641 14.86 -16.43 31.65
C THR A 641 15.84 -15.41 31.07
N GLU A 642 15.57 -14.85 29.89
CA GLU A 642 16.37 -13.79 29.29
C GLU A 642 16.11 -12.40 29.90
N TYR A 643 15.05 -12.25 30.72
CA TYR A 643 14.55 -11.00 31.26
C TYR A 643 14.60 -10.95 32.81
N MET A 644 15.59 -11.61 33.39
CA MET A 644 15.81 -11.64 34.83
C MET A 644 16.38 -10.33 35.39
N GLU A 645 17.10 -9.57 34.55
CA GLU A 645 17.74 -8.32 34.94
C GLU A 645 16.94 -7.10 34.50
N LYS A 646 17.00 -6.01 35.24
CA LYS A 646 16.29 -4.76 34.96
C LYS A 646 16.59 -4.21 33.56
N PHE A 647 17.85 -4.27 33.12
CA PHE A 647 18.24 -3.77 31.79
C PHE A 647 17.66 -4.59 30.64
N SER A 648 17.41 -5.88 30.85
CA SER A 648 16.81 -6.74 29.84
C SER A 648 15.35 -6.35 29.54
N VAL A 649 14.64 -5.72 30.49
CA VAL A 649 13.24 -5.30 30.33
C VAL A 649 13.09 -4.28 29.20
N SER A 650 14.06 -3.38 29.03
CA SER A 650 14.05 -2.41 27.91
C SER A 650 14.11 -3.09 26.53
N ARG A 651 14.61 -4.32 26.41
CA ARG A 651 14.60 -5.07 25.14
C ARG A 651 13.18 -5.46 24.70
N LEU A 652 12.21 -5.53 25.62
CA LEU A 652 10.81 -5.83 25.28
C LEU A 652 10.13 -4.68 24.55
N ILE A 653 10.37 -3.44 24.97
CA ILE A 653 9.69 -2.24 24.48
C ILE A 653 10.61 -1.30 23.68
N GLY A 654 11.92 -1.61 23.62
CA GLY A 654 12.95 -0.81 22.97
C GLY A 654 13.81 -0.01 23.95
N ALA A 655 15.03 0.31 23.52
CA ALA A 655 15.97 1.11 24.32
C ALA A 655 15.54 2.59 24.31
N PRO A 656 15.77 3.34 25.40
CA PRO A 656 15.52 4.78 25.43
C PRO A 656 16.38 5.56 24.42
N PRO A 657 15.96 6.77 23.99
CA PRO A 657 16.75 7.60 23.10
C PRO A 657 18.19 7.81 23.58
N GLY A 658 19.14 7.64 22.68
CA GLY A 658 20.59 7.77 22.97
C GLY A 658 21.28 6.51 23.44
N TYR A 659 20.59 5.39 23.61
CA TYR A 659 21.21 4.09 23.91
C TYR A 659 21.30 3.21 22.65
N VAL A 660 22.30 2.30 22.66
CA VAL A 660 22.51 1.33 21.57
C VAL A 660 21.27 0.45 21.45
N GLY A 661 20.76 0.27 20.22
CA GLY A 661 19.56 -0.52 19.94
C GLY A 661 18.25 0.31 19.92
N TYR A 662 18.30 1.64 20.04
CA TYR A 662 17.10 2.48 19.95
C TYR A 662 16.37 2.33 18.59
N GLU A 663 17.11 2.23 17.48
CA GLU A 663 16.54 2.09 16.14
C GLU A 663 15.96 0.68 15.86
N GLU A 664 16.38 -0.34 16.60
CA GLU A 664 15.94 -1.72 16.40
C GLU A 664 14.52 -1.98 16.95
N GLY A 665 14.01 -1.10 17.82
CA GLY A 665 12.72 -1.29 18.48
C GLY A 665 12.75 -2.37 19.56
N GLY A 666 11.60 -2.65 20.21
CA GLY A 666 11.48 -3.69 21.22
C GLY A 666 11.09 -5.04 20.64
N GLN A 667 11.65 -6.13 21.18
CA GLN A 667 11.37 -7.49 20.69
C GLN A 667 9.87 -7.85 20.75
N LEU A 668 9.19 -7.52 21.84
CA LEU A 668 7.77 -7.75 22.01
C LEU A 668 6.96 -6.82 21.09
N THR A 669 7.27 -5.51 21.13
CA THR A 669 6.51 -4.50 20.40
C THR A 669 6.64 -4.65 18.89
N GLU A 670 7.85 -4.93 18.37
CA GLU A 670 8.05 -5.20 16.94
C GLU A 670 7.43 -6.51 16.48
N ALA A 671 7.50 -7.58 17.29
CA ALA A 671 6.90 -8.87 16.93
C ALA A 671 5.37 -8.74 16.80
N VAL A 672 4.71 -8.08 17.77
CA VAL A 672 3.25 -7.89 17.74
C VAL A 672 2.83 -6.86 16.69
N ARG A 673 3.62 -5.81 16.45
CA ARG A 673 3.35 -4.85 15.39
C ARG A 673 3.34 -5.52 14.00
N ARG A 674 4.27 -6.46 13.78
CA ARG A 674 4.34 -7.23 12.52
C ARG A 674 3.29 -8.35 12.42
N HIS A 675 2.92 -8.91 13.57
CA HIS A 675 1.93 -9.99 13.68
C HIS A 675 0.88 -9.63 14.75
N PRO A 676 -0.03 -8.68 14.48
CA PRO A 676 -1.01 -8.21 15.46
C PRO A 676 -2.03 -9.29 15.86
N TYR A 677 -2.14 -10.35 15.05
CA TYR A 677 -2.94 -11.54 15.33
C TYR A 677 -2.03 -12.71 15.66
N SER A 678 -1.72 -12.83 16.92
CA SER A 678 -0.79 -13.85 17.40
C SER A 678 -1.12 -14.35 18.80
N VAL A 679 -0.61 -15.54 19.12
CA VAL A 679 -0.53 -16.00 20.50
C VAL A 679 0.81 -15.54 21.04
N VAL A 680 0.79 -14.69 22.07
CA VAL A 680 2.01 -14.23 22.75
C VAL A 680 2.23 -15.12 23.96
N LEU A 681 3.26 -15.94 23.92
CA LEU A 681 3.63 -16.89 24.97
C LEU A 681 4.82 -16.36 25.76
N PHE A 682 4.59 -16.01 27.03
CA PHE A 682 5.63 -15.72 28.01
C PHE A 682 5.97 -16.99 28.79
N ASP A 683 7.12 -17.59 28.51
CA ASP A 683 7.52 -18.87 29.11
C ASP A 683 8.34 -18.63 30.40
N GLU A 684 8.11 -19.44 31.45
CA GLU A 684 8.76 -19.38 32.76
C GLU A 684 8.65 -17.98 33.44
N VAL A 685 7.43 -17.45 33.50
CA VAL A 685 7.18 -16.08 33.94
C VAL A 685 7.62 -15.79 35.39
N GLU A 686 7.75 -16.81 36.22
CA GLU A 686 8.30 -16.70 37.59
C GLU A 686 9.77 -16.28 37.66
N LYS A 687 10.49 -16.35 36.54
CA LYS A 687 11.89 -15.92 36.43
C LYS A 687 12.05 -14.46 36.05
N ALA A 688 10.99 -13.82 35.57
CA ALA A 688 11.01 -12.45 35.06
C ALA A 688 11.31 -11.42 36.17
N HIS A 689 12.02 -10.35 35.79
CA HIS A 689 12.19 -9.19 36.65
C HIS A 689 10.81 -8.54 36.96
N PRO A 690 10.57 -8.00 38.19
CA PRO A 690 9.30 -7.39 38.56
C PRO A 690 8.81 -6.29 37.63
N ASP A 691 9.70 -5.54 36.96
CA ASP A 691 9.33 -4.48 36.00
C ASP A 691 8.66 -5.01 34.73
N VAL A 692 8.84 -6.29 34.36
CA VAL A 692 8.13 -6.93 33.23
C VAL A 692 6.62 -6.93 33.51
N PHE A 693 6.21 -7.20 34.76
CA PHE A 693 4.80 -7.21 35.13
C PHE A 693 4.14 -5.82 35.01
N ASN A 694 4.91 -4.74 35.21
CA ASN A 694 4.40 -3.38 34.99
C ASN A 694 4.05 -3.13 33.51
N ILE A 695 4.85 -3.68 32.58
CA ILE A 695 4.59 -3.64 31.14
C ILE A 695 3.35 -4.46 30.81
N LEU A 696 3.29 -5.69 31.33
CA LEU A 696 2.17 -6.60 31.10
C LEU A 696 0.84 -6.05 31.66
N LEU A 697 0.87 -5.35 32.79
CA LEU A 697 -0.32 -4.69 33.34
C LEU A 697 -0.94 -3.71 32.34
N GLN A 698 -0.13 -2.92 31.64
CA GLN A 698 -0.62 -1.99 30.62
C GLN A 698 -1.26 -2.74 29.45
N VAL A 699 -0.62 -3.84 28.98
CA VAL A 699 -1.18 -4.69 27.92
C VAL A 699 -2.50 -5.32 28.32
N LEU A 700 -2.60 -5.83 29.56
CA LEU A 700 -3.80 -6.50 30.06
C LEU A 700 -4.97 -5.55 30.34
N ASP A 701 -4.71 -4.27 30.67
CA ASP A 701 -5.74 -3.29 30.97
C ASP A 701 -6.22 -2.52 29.74
N ASP A 702 -5.26 -1.95 28.98
CA ASP A 702 -5.53 -1.05 27.88
C ASP A 702 -5.44 -1.73 26.51
N GLY A 703 -4.99 -3.01 26.46
CA GLY A 703 -4.77 -3.74 25.21
C GLY A 703 -3.74 -3.11 24.28
N ARG A 704 -2.87 -2.23 24.81
CA ARG A 704 -1.87 -1.50 24.02
C ARG A 704 -0.65 -1.15 24.88
N ILE A 705 0.46 -0.91 24.19
CA ILE A 705 1.68 -0.40 24.82
C ILE A 705 2.37 0.61 23.91
N THR A 706 2.99 1.64 24.49
CA THR A 706 3.81 2.59 23.74
C THR A 706 5.27 2.15 23.77
N ASP A 707 5.89 1.98 22.62
CA ASP A 707 7.30 1.63 22.50
C ASP A 707 8.22 2.82 22.82
N SER A 708 9.54 2.56 22.86
CA SER A 708 10.54 3.61 23.14
C SER A 708 10.62 4.70 22.07
N GLN A 709 10.06 4.46 20.88
CA GLN A 709 10.00 5.43 19.78
C GLN A 709 8.69 6.24 19.79
N GLY A 710 7.84 6.05 20.79
CA GLY A 710 6.55 6.75 20.93
C GLY A 710 5.42 6.13 20.12
N ARG A 711 5.62 4.99 19.45
CA ARG A 711 4.58 4.31 18.65
C ARG A 711 3.70 3.46 19.57
N THR A 712 2.40 3.52 19.40
CA THR A 712 1.45 2.67 20.11
C THR A 712 1.27 1.35 19.37
N VAL A 713 1.53 0.24 20.06
CA VAL A 713 1.34 -1.13 19.55
C VAL A 713 0.09 -1.73 20.17
N ASP A 714 -0.80 -2.24 19.33
CA ASP A 714 -2.09 -2.81 19.72
C ASP A 714 -1.99 -4.32 19.98
N PHE A 715 -2.48 -4.74 21.16
CA PHE A 715 -2.55 -6.14 21.61
C PHE A 715 -3.98 -6.68 21.68
N LYS A 716 -4.99 -5.91 21.29
CA LYS A 716 -6.42 -6.30 21.40
C LYS A 716 -6.76 -7.58 20.64
N ASN A 717 -6.00 -7.85 19.59
CA ASN A 717 -6.19 -9.02 18.73
C ASN A 717 -5.24 -10.18 19.08
N THR A 718 -4.53 -10.10 20.22
CA THR A 718 -3.63 -11.17 20.67
C THR A 718 -4.26 -12.03 21.76
N VAL A 719 -3.78 -13.26 21.89
CA VAL A 719 -4.03 -14.14 23.04
C VAL A 719 -2.76 -14.18 23.88
N ILE A 720 -2.82 -13.74 25.12
CA ILE A 720 -1.69 -13.69 26.05
C ILE A 720 -1.67 -14.97 26.89
N ILE A 721 -0.60 -15.72 26.82
CA ILE A 721 -0.39 -16.94 27.61
C ILE A 721 0.91 -16.79 28.40
N LEU A 722 0.80 -16.95 29.72
CA LEU A 722 1.93 -16.97 30.62
C LEU A 722 2.08 -18.40 31.14
N THR A 723 3.26 -18.99 31.09
CA THR A 723 3.49 -20.31 31.67
C THR A 723 4.35 -20.20 32.91
N SER A 724 4.06 -21.03 33.89
CA SER A 724 4.86 -21.13 35.11
C SER A 724 4.88 -22.59 35.64
N ASN A 725 5.97 -22.90 36.29
CA ASN A 725 6.15 -24.18 36.99
C ASN A 725 5.92 -24.04 38.50
N LEU A 726 5.45 -22.87 38.95
CA LEU A 726 5.20 -22.58 40.36
C LEU A 726 4.11 -23.52 40.91
N GLY A 727 4.33 -24.09 42.06
CA GLY A 727 3.39 -25.01 42.69
C GLY A 727 3.31 -26.39 42.07
N SER A 728 4.20 -26.74 41.12
CA SER A 728 4.20 -28.05 40.46
C SER A 728 4.32 -29.21 41.44
N ASP A 729 5.13 -29.08 42.51
CA ASP A 729 5.31 -30.09 43.53
C ASP A 729 3.97 -30.35 44.28
N LEU A 730 3.25 -29.30 44.62
CA LEU A 730 1.92 -29.43 45.28
C LEU A 730 0.91 -30.12 44.37
N ILE A 731 0.93 -29.79 43.07
CA ILE A 731 0.07 -30.43 42.07
C ILE A 731 0.37 -31.91 41.98
N LEU A 732 1.65 -32.30 41.94
CA LEU A 732 2.06 -33.71 41.84
C LEU A 732 1.69 -34.49 43.11
N GLU A 733 1.99 -34.00 44.30
CA GLU A 733 1.66 -34.62 45.57
C GLU A 733 0.15 -34.81 45.78
N ASP A 734 -0.66 -33.81 45.46
CA ASP A 734 -2.13 -33.87 45.58
C ASP A 734 -2.72 -34.89 44.59
N LEU A 735 -2.26 -34.89 43.33
CA LEU A 735 -2.75 -35.81 42.31
C LEU A 735 -2.34 -37.26 42.61
N GLU A 736 -1.14 -37.51 43.17
CA GLU A 736 -0.76 -38.87 43.60
C GLU A 736 -1.68 -39.38 44.70
N LYS A 737 -2.00 -38.56 45.71
CA LYS A 737 -2.92 -38.90 46.80
C LYS A 737 -4.32 -39.18 46.28
N ARG A 738 -4.83 -38.33 45.40
CA ARG A 738 -6.20 -38.46 44.88
C ARG A 738 -6.38 -39.58 43.85
N ARG A 739 -5.32 -39.92 43.10
CA ARG A 739 -5.33 -41.09 42.21
C ARG A 739 -5.47 -42.39 42.99
N ALA A 740 -4.89 -42.45 44.18
CA ALA A 740 -5.13 -43.57 45.11
C ALA A 740 -6.60 -43.66 45.55
N GLU A 741 -7.36 -42.58 45.53
CA GLU A 741 -8.80 -42.49 45.79
C GLU A 741 -9.66 -42.64 44.54
N GLY A 742 -9.06 -42.83 43.35
CA GLY A 742 -9.76 -42.95 42.07
C GLY A 742 -10.24 -41.63 41.49
N LYS A 743 -9.70 -40.50 41.94
CA LYS A 743 -10.04 -39.15 41.47
C LYS A 743 -8.87 -38.53 40.67
N ASN A 744 -9.14 -37.84 39.57
CA ASN A 744 -8.14 -37.22 38.72
C ASN A 744 -8.16 -35.67 38.76
N ASP A 745 -8.87 -35.08 39.75
CA ASP A 745 -8.98 -33.60 39.87
C ASP A 745 -8.15 -33.10 41.04
N LEU A 746 -7.66 -31.84 40.96
CA LEU A 746 -6.99 -31.17 42.05
C LEU A 746 -7.97 -30.86 43.19
N SER A 747 -7.54 -31.08 44.44
CA SER A 747 -8.33 -30.70 45.61
C SER A 747 -8.42 -29.20 45.75
N ASP A 748 -9.48 -28.71 46.38
CA ASP A 748 -9.65 -27.26 46.69
C ASP A 748 -8.55 -26.80 47.67
N GLU A 749 -8.05 -27.71 48.53
CA GLU A 749 -6.94 -27.44 49.44
C GLU A 749 -5.62 -27.18 48.66
N ALA A 750 -5.32 -27.98 47.63
CA ALA A 750 -4.15 -27.78 46.78
C ALA A 750 -4.28 -26.50 45.96
N LYS A 751 -5.46 -26.21 45.37
CA LYS A 751 -5.72 -24.97 44.65
C LYS A 751 -5.52 -23.76 45.58
N ASN A 752 -6.04 -23.78 46.79
CA ASN A 752 -5.86 -22.69 47.77
C ASN A 752 -4.39 -22.48 48.17
N ALA A 753 -3.62 -23.60 48.32
CA ALA A 753 -2.19 -23.51 48.65
C ALA A 753 -1.41 -22.88 47.48
N ILE A 754 -1.71 -23.28 46.22
CA ILE A 754 -1.09 -22.70 45.03
C ILE A 754 -1.46 -21.22 44.88
N ASP A 755 -2.71 -20.84 45.12
CA ASP A 755 -3.16 -19.43 45.15
C ASP A 755 -2.41 -18.57 46.16
N GLN A 756 -2.09 -19.14 47.33
CA GLN A 756 -1.27 -18.43 48.32
C GLN A 756 0.20 -18.25 47.81
N LEU A 757 0.75 -19.23 47.15
CA LEU A 757 2.07 -19.09 46.52
C LEU A 757 2.07 -18.04 45.41
N LEU A 758 1.02 -18.02 44.58
CA LEU A 758 0.86 -17.02 43.53
C LEU A 758 0.82 -15.61 44.09
N LYS A 759 0.04 -15.38 45.17
CA LYS A 759 -0.08 -14.09 45.84
C LYS A 759 1.22 -13.62 46.51
N ARG A 760 2.15 -14.54 46.80
CA ARG A 760 3.50 -14.19 47.29
C ARG A 760 4.46 -13.82 46.14
N GLN A 761 4.34 -14.45 44.98
CA GLN A 761 5.23 -14.25 43.86
C GLN A 761 4.78 -13.11 42.95
N PHE A 762 3.48 -12.98 42.71
CA PHE A 762 2.88 -12.00 41.83
C PHE A 762 2.02 -10.98 42.61
N ARG A 763 2.01 -9.75 42.16
CA ARG A 763 1.15 -8.73 42.77
C ARG A 763 -0.33 -9.08 42.56
N PRO A 764 -1.21 -8.89 43.57
CA PRO A 764 -2.64 -9.18 43.42
C PRO A 764 -3.31 -8.46 42.24
N GLU A 765 -2.90 -7.21 41.97
CA GLU A 765 -3.38 -6.42 40.83
C GLU A 765 -3.10 -7.11 39.51
N PHE A 766 -1.98 -7.79 39.34
CA PHE A 766 -1.64 -8.54 38.12
C PHE A 766 -2.51 -9.80 37.95
N LEU A 767 -2.67 -10.58 39.02
CA LEU A 767 -3.49 -11.80 38.97
C LEU A 767 -4.96 -11.49 38.68
N ASN A 768 -5.49 -10.37 39.19
CA ASN A 768 -6.87 -9.96 38.96
C ASN A 768 -7.15 -9.42 37.54
N ARG A 769 -6.10 -9.22 36.72
CA ARG A 769 -6.23 -8.75 35.32
C ARG A 769 -6.26 -9.90 34.35
N LEU A 770 -5.86 -11.09 34.77
CA LEU A 770 -5.92 -12.31 33.96
C LEU A 770 -7.38 -12.79 33.86
N ASP A 771 -7.77 -13.29 32.71
CA ASP A 771 -9.11 -13.85 32.51
C ASP A 771 -9.28 -15.15 33.25
N ASP A 772 -8.21 -16.00 33.27
CA ASP A 772 -8.26 -17.25 34.00
C ASP A 772 -6.87 -17.76 34.41
N ILE A 773 -6.84 -18.49 35.52
CA ILE A 773 -5.68 -19.28 35.96
C ILE A 773 -6.02 -20.75 35.69
N VAL A 774 -5.17 -21.40 34.92
CA VAL A 774 -5.38 -22.75 34.39
C VAL A 774 -4.39 -23.73 35.02
N TYR A 775 -4.90 -24.73 35.71
CA TYR A 775 -4.08 -25.76 36.37
C TYR A 775 -3.92 -26.99 35.46
N TYR A 776 -2.68 -27.30 35.11
CA TYR A 776 -2.35 -28.47 34.32
C TYR A 776 -2.08 -29.64 35.21
N LYS A 777 -2.73 -30.77 34.91
CA LYS A 777 -2.58 -32.04 35.64
C LYS A 777 -1.42 -32.86 35.05
N SER A 778 -0.83 -33.75 35.89
CA SER A 778 0.11 -34.74 35.37
C SER A 778 -0.64 -35.74 34.49
N LEU A 779 0.01 -36.17 33.42
CA LEU A 779 -0.58 -37.10 32.45
C LEU A 779 -0.71 -38.51 33.01
N THR A 780 -1.78 -39.21 32.64
CA THR A 780 -1.97 -40.64 32.94
C THR A 780 -1.28 -41.52 31.89
N LYS A 781 -1.03 -42.81 32.20
CA LYS A 781 -0.43 -43.75 31.22
C LYS A 781 -1.26 -43.84 29.92
N GLN A 782 -2.58 -43.78 30.05
CA GLN A 782 -3.48 -43.86 28.90
C GLN A 782 -3.37 -42.59 28.01
N GLU A 783 -3.31 -41.42 28.60
CA GLU A 783 -3.09 -40.15 27.88
C GLU A 783 -1.72 -40.09 27.21
N ILE A 784 -0.67 -40.65 27.87
CA ILE A 784 0.65 -40.78 27.29
C ILE A 784 0.63 -41.68 26.06
N GLY A 785 -0.12 -42.81 26.13
CA GLY A 785 -0.34 -43.68 24.98
C GLY A 785 -0.90 -42.93 23.78
N SER A 786 -1.88 -42.09 23.99
CA SER A 786 -2.45 -41.23 22.93
C SER A 786 -1.43 -40.20 22.39
N ILE A 787 -0.57 -39.65 23.25
CA ILE A 787 0.52 -38.76 22.83
C ILE A 787 1.54 -39.49 21.96
N VAL A 788 1.92 -40.75 22.34
CA VAL A 788 2.79 -41.60 21.53
C VAL A 788 2.18 -41.83 20.14
N ASP A 789 0.87 -42.13 20.06
CA ASP A 789 0.19 -42.31 18.79
C ASP A 789 0.21 -41.07 17.91
N LEU A 790 0.05 -39.86 18.48
CA LEU A 790 0.20 -38.61 17.76
C LEU A 790 1.62 -38.44 17.22
N MET A 791 2.67 -38.70 18.03
CA MET A 791 4.06 -38.58 17.60
C MET A 791 4.40 -39.61 16.49
N LEU A 792 3.85 -40.81 16.58
CA LEU A 792 4.02 -41.84 15.56
C LEU A 792 3.25 -41.50 14.28
N THR A 793 2.12 -40.84 14.39
CA THR A 793 1.36 -40.35 13.21
C THR A 793 2.17 -39.32 12.44
N ASP A 794 2.89 -38.45 13.11
CA ASP A 794 3.77 -37.49 12.49
C ASP A 794 4.98 -38.16 11.79
N LEU A 795 5.52 -39.22 12.40
CA LEU A 795 6.55 -40.05 11.78
C LEU A 795 6.01 -40.83 10.57
N ARG A 796 4.76 -41.35 10.62
CA ARG A 796 4.09 -42.00 9.49
C ARG A 796 3.97 -41.07 8.30
N LYS A 797 3.57 -39.82 8.51
CA LYS A 797 3.49 -38.81 7.42
C LYS A 797 4.84 -38.59 6.73
N ARG A 798 5.91 -38.44 7.50
CA ARG A 798 7.27 -38.26 6.97
C ARG A 798 7.79 -39.49 6.19
N LEU A 799 7.38 -40.70 6.59
CA LEU A 799 7.73 -41.93 5.88
C LEU A 799 6.86 -42.15 4.64
N ALA A 800 5.59 -41.73 4.65
CA ALA A 800 4.72 -41.74 3.48
C ALA A 800 5.29 -40.93 2.30
N ASP A 801 5.94 -39.81 2.54
CA ASP A 801 6.68 -39.04 1.52
C ASP A 801 7.80 -39.85 0.84
N LYS A 802 8.30 -40.88 1.54
CA LYS A 802 9.28 -41.83 1.03
C LYS A 802 8.63 -43.15 0.52
N GLN A 803 7.31 -43.17 0.42
CA GLN A 803 6.52 -44.36 0.03
C GLN A 803 6.72 -45.58 0.96
N LEU A 804 6.96 -45.34 2.25
CA LEU A 804 7.10 -46.38 3.26
C LEU A 804 5.97 -46.34 4.28
N ASN A 805 5.42 -47.48 4.65
CA ASN A 805 4.38 -47.58 5.66
C ASN A 805 4.98 -47.96 7.01
N LEU A 806 4.47 -47.36 8.11
CA LEU A 806 4.93 -47.68 9.48
C LEU A 806 3.78 -48.26 10.31
N VAL A 807 4.01 -49.46 10.83
CA VAL A 807 3.14 -50.14 11.80
C VAL A 807 3.92 -50.30 13.10
N VAL A 808 3.33 -49.92 14.22
CA VAL A 808 3.94 -50.08 15.56
C VAL A 808 3.00 -50.94 16.39
N THR A 809 3.49 -52.03 16.92
CA THR A 809 2.70 -52.98 17.74
C THR A 809 2.39 -52.38 19.12
N ASP A 810 1.33 -52.85 19.77
CA ASP A 810 0.96 -52.40 21.11
C ASP A 810 2.07 -52.74 22.16
N ALA A 811 2.80 -53.85 21.95
CA ALA A 811 3.96 -54.17 22.75
C ALA A 811 5.09 -53.13 22.63
N ALA A 812 5.39 -52.68 21.39
CA ALA A 812 6.35 -51.63 21.15
C ALA A 812 5.88 -50.27 21.71
N LYS A 813 4.60 -49.95 21.63
CA LYS A 813 4.05 -48.75 22.24
C LYS A 813 4.22 -48.74 23.75
N ASN A 814 3.92 -49.84 24.41
CA ASN A 814 4.11 -49.98 25.85
C ASN A 814 5.59 -49.84 26.25
N SER A 815 6.49 -50.39 25.47
CA SER A 815 7.94 -50.22 25.69
C SER A 815 8.38 -48.77 25.55
N ILE A 816 7.84 -48.05 24.56
CA ILE A 816 8.10 -46.60 24.36
C ILE A 816 7.58 -45.80 25.55
N ILE A 817 6.38 -46.12 26.06
CA ILE A 817 5.79 -45.44 27.22
C ILE A 817 6.64 -45.67 28.47
N ASP A 818 7.01 -46.93 28.78
CA ASP A 818 7.75 -47.26 29.97
C ASP A 818 9.19 -46.75 29.94
N GLY A 819 9.81 -46.67 28.76
CA GLY A 819 11.19 -46.15 28.60
C GLY A 819 11.27 -44.62 28.42
N GLY A 820 10.18 -43.97 27.99
CA GLY A 820 10.18 -42.56 27.66
C GLY A 820 9.38 -41.67 28.60
N TYR A 821 8.63 -42.19 29.55
CA TYR A 821 7.83 -41.41 30.50
C TYR A 821 8.57 -41.23 31.83
N ASP A 822 8.51 -39.99 32.31
CA ASP A 822 9.01 -39.63 33.64
C ASP A 822 7.92 -38.79 34.33
N PRO A 823 7.51 -39.14 35.58
CA PRO A 823 6.47 -38.42 36.30
C PRO A 823 6.77 -36.92 36.51
N ILE A 824 8.04 -36.54 36.64
CA ILE A 824 8.48 -35.14 36.87
C ILE A 824 8.59 -34.38 35.54
N TYR A 825 9.13 -35.03 34.50
CA TYR A 825 9.37 -34.40 33.20
C TYR A 825 8.25 -34.65 32.18
N GLY A 826 7.18 -35.37 32.53
CA GLY A 826 6.02 -35.66 31.72
C GLY A 826 6.34 -36.36 30.40
N ALA A 827 5.73 -35.87 29.31
CA ALA A 827 5.92 -36.41 27.98
C ALA A 827 7.16 -35.86 27.23
N ARG A 828 7.96 -34.97 27.84
CA ARG A 828 9.12 -34.34 27.17
C ARG A 828 10.22 -35.37 26.81
N PRO A 829 10.55 -36.38 27.64
CA PRO A 829 11.51 -37.41 27.30
C PRO A 829 11.05 -38.36 26.20
N LEU A 830 9.74 -38.56 26.00
CA LEU A 830 9.17 -39.46 24.98
C LEU A 830 9.68 -39.12 23.56
N LYS A 831 9.70 -37.84 23.23
CA LYS A 831 10.18 -37.39 21.92
C LYS A 831 11.65 -37.82 21.68
N ARG A 832 12.50 -37.67 22.66
CA ARG A 832 13.90 -38.11 22.59
C ARG A 832 14.03 -39.61 22.48
N TYR A 833 13.18 -40.35 23.23
CA TYR A 833 13.17 -41.80 23.22
C TYR A 833 12.75 -42.33 21.83
N ILE A 834 11.66 -41.83 21.26
CA ILE A 834 11.21 -42.15 19.89
C ILE A 834 12.33 -41.83 18.88
N GLN A 835 12.94 -40.68 18.98
CA GLN A 835 14.01 -40.24 18.06
C GLN A 835 15.23 -41.16 18.14
N SER A 836 15.69 -41.49 19.34
CA SER A 836 16.90 -42.30 19.54
C SER A 836 16.68 -43.78 19.25
N HIS A 837 15.50 -44.32 19.55
CA HIS A 837 15.27 -45.78 19.48
C HIS A 837 14.44 -46.18 18.24
N VAL A 838 13.46 -45.36 17.81
CA VAL A 838 12.59 -45.69 16.68
C VAL A 838 13.11 -45.05 15.40
N GLU A 839 13.25 -43.70 15.36
CA GLU A 839 13.66 -42.98 14.14
C GLU A 839 15.09 -43.39 13.71
N THR A 840 16.02 -43.53 14.67
CA THR A 840 17.40 -43.94 14.37
C THR A 840 17.47 -45.37 13.84
N MET A 841 16.63 -46.27 14.35
CA MET A 841 16.56 -47.65 13.87
C MET A 841 16.02 -47.70 12.43
N ILE A 842 14.92 -47.04 12.17
CA ILE A 842 14.32 -46.90 10.83
C ILE A 842 15.30 -46.24 9.84
N ALA A 843 15.98 -45.16 10.26
CA ALA A 843 16.94 -44.47 9.42
C ALA A 843 18.11 -45.37 8.99
N LYS A 844 18.62 -46.24 9.88
CA LYS A 844 19.68 -47.21 9.55
C LYS A 844 19.24 -48.18 8.45
N GLU A 845 18.03 -48.74 8.54
CA GLU A 845 17.49 -49.68 7.56
C GLU A 845 17.25 -49.02 6.20
N ILE A 846 16.70 -47.77 6.19
CA ILE A 846 16.53 -47.00 4.95
C ILE A 846 17.88 -46.71 4.28
N ILE A 847 18.93 -46.34 5.05
CA ILE A 847 20.27 -46.06 4.50
C ILE A 847 20.95 -47.36 4.01
N ALA A 848 20.68 -48.50 4.70
CA ALA A 848 21.18 -49.81 4.27
C ALA A 848 20.52 -50.30 2.96
N GLY A 849 19.47 -49.64 2.48
CA GLY A 849 18.76 -50.03 1.27
C GLY A 849 17.96 -51.32 1.41
N ALA A 850 17.58 -51.71 2.62
CA ALA A 850 16.92 -52.98 2.92
C ALA A 850 15.42 -52.99 2.52
N HIS A 851 14.83 -51.83 2.20
CA HIS A 851 13.42 -51.68 1.91
C HIS A 851 13.17 -50.92 0.59
N ALA A 852 12.20 -51.42 -0.18
CA ALA A 852 11.76 -50.81 -1.42
C ALA A 852 10.55 -49.89 -1.20
N ALA A 853 10.26 -49.01 -2.16
CA ALA A 853 9.04 -48.18 -2.15
C ALA A 853 7.79 -49.09 -2.11
N GLY A 854 6.91 -48.84 -1.16
CA GLY A 854 5.70 -49.65 -0.89
C GLY A 854 5.80 -50.58 0.30
N ASP A 855 7.02 -50.82 0.87
CA ASP A 855 7.20 -51.72 2.00
C ASP A 855 6.63 -51.19 3.30
N THR A 856 6.28 -52.15 4.19
CA THR A 856 5.74 -51.83 5.51
C THR A 856 6.78 -52.18 6.57
N LEU A 857 7.23 -51.18 7.31
CA LEU A 857 8.17 -51.32 8.45
C LEU A 857 7.34 -51.59 9.72
N THR A 858 7.58 -52.72 10.36
CA THR A 858 6.89 -53.07 11.59
C THR A 858 7.84 -52.95 12.77
N VAL A 859 7.57 -52.02 13.69
CA VAL A 859 8.30 -51.88 14.95
C VAL A 859 7.59 -52.70 15.99
N ASP A 860 8.32 -53.66 16.58
CA ASP A 860 7.84 -54.60 17.62
C ASP A 860 8.73 -54.54 18.87
N ALA A 861 8.33 -55.15 19.96
CA ALA A 861 9.15 -55.33 21.14
C ALA A 861 9.51 -56.80 21.30
N ASP A 862 10.78 -57.08 21.62
CA ASP A 862 11.23 -58.44 21.95
C ASP A 862 10.77 -58.86 23.36
N GLY A 863 11.04 -60.11 23.74
CA GLY A 863 10.67 -60.62 25.06
C GLY A 863 11.34 -59.92 26.25
N GLU A 864 12.36 -59.06 25.98
CA GLU A 864 13.06 -58.24 26.97
C GLU A 864 12.61 -56.77 26.93
N GLY A 865 11.60 -56.44 26.11
CA GLY A 865 11.09 -55.11 25.98
C GLY A 865 11.95 -54.18 25.10
N ARG A 866 12.92 -54.68 24.31
CA ARG A 866 13.73 -53.87 23.38
C ARG A 866 12.99 -53.74 22.06
N LEU A 867 13.07 -52.54 21.49
CA LEU A 867 12.45 -52.27 20.20
C LEU A 867 13.24 -52.93 19.06
N VAL A 868 12.56 -53.65 18.21
CA VAL A 868 13.10 -54.35 17.04
C VAL A 868 12.27 -53.99 15.79
N LEU A 869 12.92 -53.88 14.64
CA LEU A 869 12.26 -53.70 13.38
C LEU A 869 12.05 -55.04 12.69
N ARG A 870 10.87 -55.31 12.16
CA ARG A 870 10.51 -56.54 11.43
C ARG A 870 9.95 -56.21 10.05
#